data_7a85c3917fa4a684f83093834a690b56
#
_entry.id   7a85c3917fa4a684f83093834a690b56
#
_cell.length_a   1.000
_cell.length_b   1.000
_cell.length_c   1.000
_cell.angle_alpha   90.00
_cell.angle_beta   90.00
_cell.angle_gamma   90.00
#
_symmetry.space_group_name_H-M   'P 1'
#
loop_
_entity.id
_entity.type
_entity.pdbx_description
1 polymer ?
#
loop_
_entity_poly.entity_id
_entity_poly.type
_entity_poly.pdbx_seq_one_letter_code
_entity_poly.pdbx_strand_id
1 'polypeptide(L)'
;MLSFSVVKSAGSAGNYYTDKDNYYVLGSMGERWAGQGAEQLGLQGSVDKDVFTRLLEGRLPDGADLSRMQDGSNKHRPGYDLTFSAPKSVSMMAMLGGDKRLIDAHNQAVDFAVRQVEALASTRVMTDGQSETVLTGNLVMALFNHDTSRDQDPQLHTHVVVANVTQHNGEWKTLSSDKVGKTGFSENVLANRIAFGKIYQSELRQRVEALGYETEVVGKHGMWEMPGVPVEAFSSRSQAIREAVGEDASLKSRDVAALDTRKSKQHVDPEIRMAEWMQTLKETGFDIRAYRDAADQRAEIRTQAPGPASQDGPDVQQAVTQAIAGLSERKVQFTYTDVLARTVGILPPENGVIERARAGIDEAISREQLIPLDREKGLFTSGIHVLDELSVRALSRDIMKQNRVTVHPEKSVPRTAGYSDAVSVLAQDRPSLAIVSGQGGAAGQRERVAELVMMAREQGREVQIIAADRRSQMNLKQDERLSGELITGRRQLQEGMVFTPGSTVIVDQGEKLSLKETLTLLDGAARHNVQVLITDSGQRTGTGSALMAMKDAGVNTYRWQGGEQRPATIISEPDRNVRYDRLAGDFAASVKAGEESVAQVSGVREQAILTQAIRSELKTQGVLGHPEVTMTALSPVWLDSRSRYLRDMYRPGMVMEQWNPETRSHDRYVIDRVTAQSHSLTLRDAQGETQVVRISSLDSSWSLFRPEKMPVADGERLRVTGKIPGLRVSGGDRLQVASVSEDAMTVVVPGRAEPATLPVADSPFTALKLENGWVETPGHSVSDSATVFASVTQMAMDNATLNGLARSGRDVRLYSSLDEPRTAEKLARHPSFTVVSDQIKARAGETLLETAISLQKAGLHTPAQQAIHLALPVLESKNLAFSMVDLLTEAKSFAAEGTGFTELGGEINAQIKRGDLLYVDVAKGYGTGLLVSRASYEAEKSILRHILEGKEAVTPLMERVPGELMET
;
A
#
# COMPACT_ATOMS: atom_id res chain seq x y z
N MET A 1 15.99 -6.45 -8.03
CA MET A 1 15.65 -6.54 -6.61
C MET A 1 16.62 -5.70 -5.79
N LEU A 2 16.17 -5.01 -4.77
CA LEU A 2 17.02 -4.21 -3.89
C LEU A 2 17.00 -4.80 -2.48
N SER A 3 18.18 -5.08 -1.92
CA SER A 3 18.34 -5.44 -0.51
C SER A 3 19.11 -4.34 0.24
N PHE A 4 18.87 -4.28 1.55
CA PHE A 4 19.47 -3.29 2.43
C PHE A 4 20.04 -3.99 3.66
N SER A 5 21.28 -3.69 4.00
CA SER A 5 21.93 -4.20 5.21
C SER A 5 22.88 -3.17 5.83
N VAL A 6 23.19 -3.36 7.10
CA VAL A 6 24.14 -2.51 7.83
C VAL A 6 25.53 -3.14 7.71
N VAL A 7 26.54 -2.33 7.36
CA VAL A 7 27.94 -2.72 7.36
C VAL A 7 28.43 -2.71 8.81
N LYS A 8 28.93 -3.85 9.28
CA LYS A 8 29.32 -4.03 10.69
C LYS A 8 30.78 -3.77 10.97
N SER A 9 31.67 -3.99 10.01
CA SER A 9 33.12 -3.87 10.16
C SER A 9 33.75 -3.23 8.93
N ALA A 10 34.50 -2.14 9.12
CA ALA A 10 35.21 -1.44 8.05
C ALA A 10 36.29 -2.32 7.41
N GLY A 11 37.10 -3.02 8.20
CA GLY A 11 38.17 -3.91 7.70
C GLY A 11 37.62 -5.08 6.90
N SER A 12 36.61 -5.76 7.42
CA SER A 12 35.97 -6.87 6.73
C SER A 12 35.28 -6.44 5.45
N ALA A 13 34.63 -5.28 5.43
CA ALA A 13 34.00 -4.69 4.25
C ALA A 13 35.04 -4.35 3.18
N GLY A 14 36.14 -3.68 3.56
CA GLY A 14 37.22 -3.38 2.63
C GLY A 14 37.77 -4.60 1.93
N ASN A 15 37.98 -5.69 2.65
CA ASN A 15 38.44 -6.96 2.08
C ASN A 15 37.39 -7.64 1.20
N TYR A 16 36.15 -7.70 1.68
CA TYR A 16 35.07 -8.40 0.97
C TYR A 16 34.72 -7.78 -0.37
N TYR A 17 34.43 -6.48 -0.40
CA TYR A 17 33.94 -5.81 -1.62
C TYR A 17 35.00 -5.68 -2.69
N THR A 18 36.27 -5.63 -2.34
CA THR A 18 37.39 -5.47 -3.26
C THR A 18 38.06 -6.79 -3.70
N ASP A 19 37.56 -7.94 -3.24
CA ASP A 19 38.09 -9.26 -3.61
C ASP A 19 37.86 -9.55 -5.10
N LYS A 20 38.96 -9.90 -5.81
CA LYS A 20 38.97 -10.20 -7.26
C LYS A 20 38.01 -11.34 -7.63
N ASP A 21 37.82 -12.31 -6.78
CA ASP A 21 36.94 -13.45 -7.04
C ASP A 21 35.48 -13.04 -7.21
N ASN A 22 35.08 -11.88 -6.72
CA ASN A 22 33.72 -11.35 -6.83
C ASN A 22 33.37 -10.84 -8.24
N TYR A 23 34.37 -10.55 -9.09
CA TYR A 23 34.12 -9.99 -10.41
C TYR A 23 34.98 -10.66 -11.52
N TYR A 24 35.43 -11.86 -11.29
CA TYR A 24 36.27 -12.59 -12.21
C TYR A 24 35.65 -12.73 -13.62
N VAL A 25 34.38 -13.11 -13.68
CA VAL A 25 33.64 -13.29 -14.94
C VAL A 25 33.35 -11.96 -15.63
N LEU A 26 33.13 -10.90 -14.85
CA LEU A 26 32.91 -9.56 -15.38
C LEU A 26 34.17 -8.94 -16.00
N GLY A 27 35.34 -9.46 -15.63
CA GLY A 27 36.64 -8.97 -16.09
C GLY A 27 37.05 -7.63 -15.47
N SER A 28 36.15 -6.91 -14.91
CA SER A 28 36.35 -5.66 -14.20
C SER A 28 35.29 -5.53 -13.11
N MET A 29 35.69 -5.06 -11.96
CA MET A 29 34.81 -4.80 -10.83
C MET A 29 33.82 -3.67 -11.12
N GLY A 30 34.10 -2.83 -12.12
CA GLY A 30 33.25 -1.65 -12.40
C GLY A 30 33.15 -0.71 -11.21
N GLU A 31 34.17 -0.74 -10.33
CA GLU A 31 34.19 0.05 -9.09
C GLU A 31 34.22 1.53 -9.40
N ARG A 32 33.46 2.28 -8.65
CA ARG A 32 33.42 3.72 -8.81
C ARG A 32 32.89 4.41 -7.57
N TRP A 33 33.35 5.62 -7.37
CA TRP A 33 32.76 6.53 -6.40
C TRP A 33 31.51 7.17 -6.98
N ALA A 34 30.54 7.45 -6.13
CA ALA A 34 29.32 8.13 -6.49
C ALA A 34 28.80 9.01 -5.34
N GLY A 35 27.95 9.96 -5.69
CA GLY A 35 27.34 10.89 -4.77
C GLY A 35 28.00 12.26 -4.73
N GLN A 36 27.21 13.27 -4.39
CA GLN A 36 27.70 14.65 -4.26
C GLN A 36 28.73 14.80 -3.14
N GLY A 37 28.58 14.02 -2.07
CA GLY A 37 29.55 13.99 -0.98
C GLY A 37 30.90 13.45 -1.43
N ALA A 38 30.94 12.46 -2.32
CA ALA A 38 32.17 11.96 -2.92
C ALA A 38 32.85 13.02 -3.80
N GLU A 39 32.08 13.74 -4.60
CA GLU A 39 32.59 14.86 -5.41
C GLU A 39 33.21 15.96 -4.53
N GLN A 40 32.58 16.28 -3.42
CA GLN A 40 33.09 17.27 -2.45
C GLN A 40 34.42 16.84 -1.82
N LEU A 41 34.66 15.54 -1.69
CA LEU A 41 35.91 14.97 -1.18
C LEU A 41 36.96 14.75 -2.30
N GLY A 42 36.64 15.09 -3.55
CA GLY A 42 37.52 14.83 -4.69
C GLY A 42 37.64 13.37 -5.06
N LEU A 43 36.70 12.52 -4.63
CA LEU A 43 36.69 11.10 -4.94
C LEU A 43 36.01 10.87 -6.29
N GLN A 44 36.75 10.37 -7.26
CA GLN A 44 36.27 10.08 -8.62
C GLN A 44 36.93 8.80 -9.15
N GLY A 45 36.23 8.10 -10.04
CA GLY A 45 36.75 6.91 -10.70
C GLY A 45 36.91 5.73 -9.77
N SER A 46 38.00 5.00 -9.93
CA SER A 46 38.26 3.76 -9.19
C SER A 46 38.36 3.95 -7.69
N VAL A 47 37.92 2.96 -6.95
CA VAL A 47 37.90 2.97 -5.49
C VAL A 47 39.21 2.39 -4.95
N ASP A 48 39.99 3.23 -4.27
CA ASP A 48 41.17 2.77 -3.54
C ASP A 48 40.73 2.06 -2.26
N LYS A 49 41.23 0.86 -2.00
CA LYS A 49 40.85 0.04 -0.86
C LYS A 49 41.15 0.72 0.48
N ASP A 50 42.33 1.36 0.60
CA ASP A 50 42.74 2.00 1.86
C ASP A 50 41.89 3.25 2.14
N VAL A 51 41.62 4.06 1.12
CA VAL A 51 40.72 5.22 1.22
C VAL A 51 39.30 4.76 1.61
N PHE A 52 38.81 3.71 0.96
CA PHE A 52 37.50 3.14 1.25
C PHE A 52 37.39 2.61 2.69
N THR A 53 38.39 1.85 3.14
CA THR A 53 38.40 1.31 4.50
C THR A 53 38.45 2.42 5.56
N ARG A 54 39.29 3.44 5.33
CA ARG A 54 39.38 4.59 6.23
C ARG A 54 38.08 5.40 6.28
N LEU A 55 37.44 5.59 5.11
CA LEU A 55 36.15 6.27 5.04
C LEU A 55 35.09 5.55 5.87
N LEU A 56 35.05 4.22 5.83
CA LEU A 56 34.16 3.42 6.64
C LEU A 56 34.49 3.47 8.13
N GLU A 57 35.74 3.77 8.49
CA GLU A 57 36.14 4.05 9.87
C GLU A 57 35.74 5.45 10.36
N GLY A 58 35.25 6.30 9.47
CA GLY A 58 34.90 7.69 9.74
C GLY A 58 36.02 8.69 9.48
N ARG A 59 37.13 8.25 8.87
CA ARG A 59 38.31 9.07 8.55
C ARG A 59 38.26 9.47 7.08
N LEU A 60 37.95 10.73 6.84
CA LEU A 60 37.73 11.25 5.51
C LEU A 60 39.03 11.76 4.85
N PRO A 61 39.10 11.76 3.49
CA PRO A 61 40.30 12.23 2.78
C PRO A 61 40.67 13.68 3.00
N ASP A 62 39.73 14.54 3.40
CA ASP A 62 39.97 15.95 3.68
C ASP A 62 40.51 16.22 5.10
N GLY A 63 40.74 15.16 5.87
CA GLY A 63 41.20 15.24 7.26
C GLY A 63 40.10 15.25 8.32
N ALA A 64 38.83 15.34 7.93
CA ALA A 64 37.70 15.20 8.87
C ALA A 64 37.70 13.80 9.48
N ASP A 65 37.47 13.72 10.79
CA ASP A 65 37.50 12.47 11.55
C ASP A 65 36.23 12.33 12.39
N LEU A 66 35.36 11.40 12.02
CA LEU A 66 34.15 11.02 12.73
C LEU A 66 34.35 9.72 13.53
N SER A 67 35.57 9.18 13.57
CA SER A 67 35.87 7.99 14.36
C SER A 67 35.65 8.27 15.86
N ARG A 68 35.17 7.25 16.55
CA ARG A 68 34.89 7.32 17.99
C ARG A 68 35.50 6.10 18.67
N MET A 69 36.68 6.27 19.18
CA MET A 69 37.39 5.22 19.87
C MET A 69 36.86 5.06 21.29
N GLN A 70 36.47 3.83 21.67
CA GLN A 70 36.04 3.47 23.01
C GLN A 70 36.50 2.03 23.30
N ASP A 71 37.17 1.81 24.40
CA ASP A 71 37.67 0.48 24.82
C ASP A 71 38.51 -0.23 23.74
N GLY A 72 39.34 0.52 23.03
CA GLY A 72 40.21 0.00 21.98
C GLY A 72 39.50 -0.33 20.66
N SER A 73 38.21 -0.06 20.54
CA SER A 73 37.44 -0.27 19.31
C SER A 73 36.80 1.01 18.80
N ASN A 74 36.66 1.13 17.47
CA ASN A 74 35.97 2.24 16.83
C ASN A 74 34.45 1.98 16.87
N LYS A 75 33.69 2.87 17.51
CA LYS A 75 32.25 2.81 17.64
C LYS A 75 31.50 3.52 16.51
N HIS A 76 32.20 4.13 15.58
CA HIS A 76 31.59 4.71 14.40
C HIS A 76 30.97 3.59 13.55
N ARG A 77 29.69 3.70 13.23
CA ARG A 77 29.03 2.75 12.32
C ARG A 77 29.59 2.97 10.91
N PRO A 78 30.13 1.94 10.24
CA PRO A 78 30.78 2.12 8.93
C PRO A 78 29.83 2.64 7.86
N GLY A 79 28.66 2.09 7.72
CA GLY A 79 27.71 2.49 6.70
C GLY A 79 26.66 1.43 6.39
N TYR A 80 26.13 1.52 5.18
CA TYR A 80 25.03 0.70 4.71
C TYR A 80 25.35 0.11 3.35
N ASP A 81 24.87 -1.09 3.09
CA ASP A 81 24.97 -1.77 1.80
C ASP A 81 23.61 -1.86 1.14
N LEU A 82 23.43 -1.18 0.01
CA LEU A 82 22.29 -1.33 -0.87
C LEU A 82 22.72 -2.18 -2.06
N THR A 83 22.15 -3.38 -2.19
CA THR A 83 22.50 -4.30 -3.26
C THR A 83 21.42 -4.32 -4.32
N PHE A 84 21.76 -3.88 -5.53
CA PHE A 84 20.91 -3.93 -6.72
C PHE A 84 21.25 -5.16 -7.54
N SER A 85 20.31 -6.07 -7.67
CA SER A 85 20.49 -7.31 -8.42
C SER A 85 19.70 -7.29 -9.72
N ALA A 86 20.38 -7.52 -10.84
CA ALA A 86 19.74 -7.65 -12.14
C ALA A 86 18.88 -8.92 -12.21
N PRO A 87 17.84 -8.95 -13.07
CA PRO A 87 17.13 -10.18 -13.38
C PRO A 87 18.08 -11.30 -13.82
N LYS A 88 17.73 -12.53 -13.49
CA LYS A 88 18.57 -13.70 -13.80
C LYS A 88 18.87 -13.81 -15.29
N SER A 89 17.89 -13.59 -16.15
CA SER A 89 18.06 -13.61 -17.60
C SER A 89 19.07 -12.56 -18.08
N VAL A 90 19.04 -11.37 -17.51
CA VAL A 90 20.03 -10.30 -17.82
C VAL A 90 21.42 -10.75 -17.40
N SER A 91 21.57 -11.33 -16.21
CA SER A 91 22.84 -11.84 -15.70
C SER A 91 23.41 -12.94 -16.60
N MET A 92 22.57 -13.86 -17.05
CA MET A 92 22.96 -14.93 -17.96
C MET A 92 23.40 -14.39 -19.31
N MET A 93 22.64 -13.50 -19.92
CA MET A 93 23.00 -12.90 -21.22
C MET A 93 24.26 -12.04 -21.14
N ALA A 94 24.45 -11.32 -20.04
CA ALA A 94 25.66 -10.51 -19.84
C ALA A 94 26.92 -11.36 -19.67
N MET A 95 26.86 -12.40 -18.85
CA MET A 95 28.02 -13.20 -18.43
C MET A 95 28.21 -14.44 -19.31
N LEU A 96 27.18 -15.20 -19.61
CA LEU A 96 27.26 -16.40 -20.45
C LEU A 96 27.13 -16.06 -21.93
N GLY A 97 26.29 -15.09 -22.26
CA GLY A 97 26.10 -14.58 -23.61
C GLY A 97 27.14 -13.55 -24.06
N GLY A 98 27.98 -13.08 -23.15
CA GLY A 98 29.05 -12.13 -23.43
C GLY A 98 28.57 -10.73 -23.84
N ASP A 99 27.30 -10.36 -23.56
CA ASP A 99 26.78 -9.04 -23.92
C ASP A 99 27.09 -8.01 -22.85
N LYS A 100 28.24 -7.39 -22.97
CA LYS A 100 28.70 -6.36 -21.99
C LYS A 100 27.87 -5.08 -22.00
N ARG A 101 27.07 -4.84 -23.04
CA ARG A 101 26.14 -3.70 -23.08
C ARG A 101 25.09 -3.80 -21.98
N LEU A 102 24.74 -5.01 -21.56
CA LEU A 102 23.84 -5.26 -20.44
C LEU A 102 24.46 -4.86 -19.10
N ILE A 103 25.78 -5.01 -18.96
CA ILE A 103 26.50 -4.53 -17.76
C ILE A 103 26.46 -3.01 -17.70
N ASP A 104 26.68 -2.33 -18.82
CA ASP A 104 26.57 -0.87 -18.91
C ASP A 104 25.15 -0.39 -18.59
N ALA A 105 24.13 -1.07 -19.13
CA ALA A 105 22.73 -0.79 -18.84
C ALA A 105 22.43 -0.93 -17.35
N HIS A 106 22.91 -1.99 -16.73
CA HIS A 106 22.79 -2.22 -15.28
C HIS A 106 23.44 -1.09 -14.47
N ASN A 107 24.70 -0.73 -14.83
CA ASN A 107 25.43 0.34 -14.15
C ASN A 107 24.69 1.68 -14.23
N GLN A 108 24.15 2.01 -15.38
CA GLN A 108 23.38 3.25 -15.58
C GLN A 108 22.07 3.23 -14.79
N ALA A 109 21.39 2.10 -14.73
CA ALA A 109 20.19 1.93 -13.93
C ALA A 109 20.47 2.07 -12.43
N VAL A 110 21.58 1.50 -11.95
CA VAL A 110 22.03 1.65 -10.55
C VAL A 110 22.36 3.11 -10.25
N ASP A 111 23.13 3.77 -11.12
CA ASP A 111 23.49 5.18 -10.93
C ASP A 111 22.26 6.09 -10.88
N PHE A 112 21.27 5.78 -11.69
CA PHE A 112 20.00 6.50 -11.65
C PHE A 112 19.27 6.29 -10.30
N ALA A 113 19.15 5.06 -9.84
CA ALA A 113 18.47 4.73 -8.60
C ALA A 113 19.15 5.33 -7.36
N VAL A 114 20.50 5.29 -7.30
CA VAL A 114 21.23 5.84 -6.14
C VAL A 114 21.12 7.35 -6.02
N ARG A 115 20.92 8.07 -7.14
CA ARG A 115 20.61 9.51 -7.07
C ARG A 115 19.31 9.79 -6.32
N GLN A 116 18.34 8.89 -6.42
CA GLN A 116 17.08 8.99 -5.68
C GLN A 116 17.29 8.72 -4.19
N VAL A 117 18.11 7.75 -3.85
CA VAL A 117 18.50 7.45 -2.46
C VAL A 117 19.23 8.65 -1.84
N GLU A 118 20.13 9.27 -2.58
CA GLU A 118 20.90 10.44 -2.12
C GLU A 118 19.98 11.60 -1.72
N ALA A 119 18.86 11.78 -2.38
CA ALA A 119 17.87 12.80 -2.04
C ALA A 119 17.30 12.64 -0.62
N LEU A 120 17.38 11.45 -0.03
CA LEU A 120 16.93 11.17 1.34
C LEU A 120 18.04 11.32 2.39
N ALA A 121 19.27 11.66 1.99
CA ALA A 121 20.39 11.84 2.92
C ALA A 121 20.03 12.88 3.98
N SER A 122 20.20 12.53 5.23
CA SER A 122 19.82 13.38 6.36
C SER A 122 20.75 13.16 7.57
N THR A 123 20.84 14.17 8.40
CA THR A 123 21.60 14.13 9.66
C THR A 123 20.77 14.71 10.80
N ARG A 124 21.22 14.52 12.02
CA ARG A 124 20.65 15.16 13.21
C ARG A 124 21.37 16.45 13.51
N VAL A 125 20.60 17.48 13.78
CA VAL A 125 21.08 18.79 14.22
C VAL A 125 20.42 19.13 15.54
N MET A 126 21.17 19.65 16.46
CA MET A 126 20.66 20.16 17.73
C MET A 126 20.32 21.65 17.58
N THR A 127 19.05 21.99 17.79
CA THR A 127 18.56 23.37 17.79
C THR A 127 17.79 23.62 19.09
N ASP A 128 18.22 24.60 19.86
CA ASP A 128 17.60 24.97 21.15
C ASP A 128 17.42 23.79 22.13
N GLY A 129 18.40 22.88 22.17
CA GLY A 129 18.35 21.70 23.02
C GLY A 129 17.49 20.54 22.49
N GLN A 130 16.86 20.69 21.32
CA GLN A 130 16.09 19.66 20.67
C GLN A 130 16.82 19.11 19.45
N SER A 131 16.73 17.79 19.25
CA SER A 131 17.30 17.11 18.10
C SER A 131 16.31 17.10 16.94
N GLU A 132 16.73 17.63 15.79
CA GLU A 132 15.97 17.60 14.55
C GLU A 132 16.71 16.80 13.48
N THR A 133 15.95 16.11 12.61
CA THR A 133 16.49 15.47 11.42
C THR A 133 16.36 16.44 10.25
N VAL A 134 17.46 16.77 9.61
CA VAL A 134 17.50 17.68 8.46
C VAL A 134 18.03 16.97 7.22
N LEU A 135 17.44 17.25 6.05
CA LEU A 135 17.90 16.72 4.77
C LEU A 135 19.20 17.42 4.37
N THR A 136 20.20 16.62 4.00
CA THR A 136 21.49 17.10 3.52
C THR A 136 21.66 16.93 2.02
N GLY A 137 21.00 15.92 1.44
CA GLY A 137 20.99 15.65 0.00
C GLY A 137 22.33 15.19 -0.59
N ASN A 138 23.29 14.80 0.26
CA ASN A 138 24.59 14.33 -0.21
C ASN A 138 25.03 13.04 0.50
N LEU A 139 25.64 12.15 -0.26
CA LEU A 139 26.18 10.88 0.20
C LEU A 139 27.58 10.66 -0.36
N VAL A 140 28.35 9.85 0.33
CA VAL A 140 29.60 9.27 -0.19
C VAL A 140 29.38 7.80 -0.38
N MET A 141 29.40 7.33 -1.63
CA MET A 141 29.10 5.96 -1.99
C MET A 141 30.24 5.35 -2.80
N ALA A 142 30.53 4.08 -2.53
CA ALA A 142 31.40 3.26 -3.34
C ALA A 142 30.59 2.10 -3.93
N LEU A 143 30.65 1.93 -5.24
CA LEU A 143 29.89 0.92 -5.99
C LEU A 143 30.81 -0.18 -6.48
N PHE A 144 30.40 -1.44 -6.26
CA PHE A 144 31.17 -2.63 -6.63
C PHE A 144 30.27 -3.62 -7.35
N ASN A 145 30.63 -3.98 -8.58
CA ASN A 145 29.93 -5.02 -9.33
C ASN A 145 30.46 -6.40 -8.96
N HIS A 146 29.56 -7.30 -8.61
CA HIS A 146 29.87 -8.70 -8.35
C HIS A 146 29.11 -9.61 -9.31
N ASP A 147 29.63 -10.83 -9.54
CA ASP A 147 29.16 -11.71 -10.62
C ASP A 147 28.40 -12.95 -10.16
N THR A 148 28.51 -13.34 -8.88
CA THR A 148 27.91 -14.57 -8.39
C THR A 148 27.02 -14.41 -7.18
N SER A 149 25.96 -15.24 -7.11
CA SER A 149 25.22 -15.47 -5.89
C SER A 149 26.01 -16.33 -4.91
N ARG A 150 25.54 -16.45 -3.68
CA ARG A 150 26.14 -17.36 -2.68
C ARG A 150 26.03 -18.84 -3.05
N ASP A 151 25.05 -19.20 -3.86
CA ASP A 151 24.88 -20.54 -4.41
C ASP A 151 25.68 -20.76 -5.69
N GLN A 152 26.61 -19.87 -6.01
CA GLN A 152 27.51 -19.92 -7.16
C GLN A 152 26.81 -19.83 -8.52
N ASP A 153 25.62 -19.25 -8.58
CA ASP A 153 24.91 -18.96 -9.83
C ASP A 153 25.35 -17.61 -10.42
N PRO A 154 25.29 -17.42 -11.75
CA PRO A 154 25.52 -16.12 -12.34
C PRO A 154 24.48 -15.12 -11.86
N GLN A 155 24.95 -14.04 -11.25
CA GLN A 155 24.12 -12.97 -10.76
C GLN A 155 24.86 -11.64 -10.83
N LEU A 156 24.49 -10.82 -11.79
CA LEU A 156 25.01 -9.46 -11.89
C LEU A 156 24.34 -8.60 -10.81
N HIS A 157 25.13 -8.13 -9.88
CA HIS A 157 24.63 -7.26 -8.83
C HIS A 157 25.69 -6.22 -8.43
N THR A 158 25.24 -5.08 -7.94
CA THR A 158 26.07 -4.00 -7.45
C THR A 158 25.84 -3.77 -5.99
N HIS A 159 26.91 -3.82 -5.20
CA HIS A 159 26.91 -3.34 -3.84
C HIS A 159 27.17 -1.84 -3.82
N VAL A 160 26.17 -1.08 -3.42
CA VAL A 160 26.29 0.35 -3.18
C VAL A 160 26.58 0.53 -1.71
N VAL A 161 27.84 0.74 -1.36
CA VAL A 161 28.27 0.93 0.02
C VAL A 161 28.20 2.43 0.34
N VAL A 162 27.19 2.80 1.12
CA VAL A 162 26.98 4.16 1.57
C VAL A 162 27.75 4.36 2.86
N ALA A 163 28.80 5.20 2.84
CA ALA A 163 29.53 5.56 4.03
C ALA A 163 28.61 6.36 4.98
N ASN A 164 28.75 6.13 6.28
CA ASN A 164 27.95 6.82 7.29
C ASN A 164 28.44 8.25 7.54
N VAL A 165 28.49 9.03 6.48
CA VAL A 165 28.91 10.42 6.50
C VAL A 165 28.05 11.25 5.55
N THR A 166 27.78 12.49 5.92
CA THR A 166 27.08 13.47 5.09
C THR A 166 27.56 14.87 5.47
N GLN A 167 27.52 15.81 4.53
CA GLN A 167 27.94 17.18 4.78
C GLN A 167 26.72 18.09 5.00
N HIS A 168 26.74 18.83 6.09
CA HIS A 168 25.73 19.84 6.41
C HIS A 168 26.43 21.15 6.77
N ASN A 169 26.13 22.22 6.01
CA ASN A 169 26.75 23.54 6.22
C ASN A 169 28.30 23.52 6.28
N GLY A 170 28.89 22.72 5.41
CA GLY A 170 30.35 22.59 5.34
C GLY A 170 31.00 21.69 6.39
N GLU A 171 30.20 21.10 7.28
CA GLU A 171 30.65 20.20 8.33
C GLU A 171 30.22 18.77 8.07
N TRP A 172 31.14 17.81 8.22
CA TRP A 172 30.83 16.39 8.08
C TRP A 172 30.18 15.85 9.35
N LYS A 173 29.08 15.11 9.17
CA LYS A 173 28.29 14.50 10.24
C LYS A 173 27.90 13.08 9.87
N THR A 174 27.44 12.28 10.84
CA THR A 174 26.88 10.97 10.58
C THR A 174 25.47 11.07 10.00
N LEU A 175 25.08 10.06 9.21
CA LEU A 175 23.71 9.93 8.72
C LEU A 175 22.77 9.66 9.88
N SER A 176 21.55 10.20 9.78
CA SER A 176 20.57 10.05 10.85
C SER A 176 20.01 8.63 10.93
N SER A 177 19.72 8.19 12.14
CA SER A 177 18.99 6.96 12.42
C SER A 177 18.06 7.22 13.60
N ASP A 178 16.76 6.95 13.38
CA ASP A 178 15.73 7.13 14.40
C ASP A 178 14.82 5.90 14.42
N LYS A 179 15.15 4.94 15.25
CA LYS A 179 14.41 3.69 15.38
C LYS A 179 13.00 3.87 15.94
N VAL A 180 12.80 4.88 16.77
CA VAL A 180 11.52 5.13 17.43
C VAL A 180 10.59 5.91 16.52
N GLY A 181 11.04 7.07 16.01
CA GLY A 181 10.26 7.91 15.10
C GLY A 181 10.25 7.45 13.66
N LYS A 182 11.11 6.50 13.28
CA LYS A 182 11.29 5.97 11.93
C LYS A 182 11.53 7.04 10.85
N THR A 183 12.15 8.14 11.24
CA THR A 183 12.37 9.31 10.38
C THR A 183 13.82 9.53 9.98
N GLY A 184 14.74 8.67 10.42
CA GLY A 184 16.14 8.74 10.04
C GLY A 184 16.39 8.25 8.61
N PHE A 185 17.58 8.53 8.07
CA PHE A 185 17.98 8.12 6.74
C PHE A 185 17.84 6.60 6.54
N SER A 186 18.41 5.81 7.44
CA SER A 186 18.36 4.34 7.32
C SER A 186 16.94 3.80 7.35
N GLU A 187 16.08 4.35 8.19
CA GLU A 187 14.68 3.95 8.29
C GLU A 187 13.89 4.36 7.04
N ASN A 188 14.14 5.54 6.49
CA ASN A 188 13.52 6.02 5.26
C ASN A 188 13.93 5.17 4.04
N VAL A 189 15.22 4.83 3.93
CA VAL A 189 15.70 3.97 2.85
C VAL A 189 15.07 2.58 2.96
N LEU A 190 15.03 2.00 4.15
CA LEU A 190 14.42 0.70 4.37
C LEU A 190 12.93 0.70 4.05
N ALA A 191 12.22 1.75 4.45
CA ALA A 191 10.78 1.90 4.17
C ALA A 191 10.49 2.04 2.67
N ASN A 192 11.37 2.69 1.91
CA ASN A 192 11.20 2.97 0.50
C ASN A 192 11.99 2.03 -0.43
N ARG A 193 12.59 0.96 0.09
CA ARG A 193 13.44 0.08 -0.73
C ARG A 193 12.68 -0.57 -1.90
N ILE A 194 11.40 -0.89 -1.73
CA ILE A 194 10.57 -1.40 -2.83
C ILE A 194 10.46 -0.37 -3.95
N ALA A 195 10.25 0.89 -3.60
CA ALA A 195 10.20 2.00 -4.54
C ALA A 195 11.52 2.17 -5.30
N PHE A 196 12.64 2.18 -4.60
CA PHE A 196 13.96 2.25 -5.24
C PHE A 196 14.25 1.03 -6.12
N GLY A 197 13.83 -0.15 -5.69
CA GLY A 197 13.93 -1.37 -6.49
C GLY A 197 13.14 -1.27 -7.78
N LYS A 198 11.92 -0.75 -7.73
CA LYS A 198 11.09 -0.50 -8.92
C LYS A 198 11.71 0.51 -9.87
N ILE A 199 12.28 1.59 -9.35
CA ILE A 199 12.97 2.61 -10.15
C ILE A 199 14.15 1.97 -10.91
N TYR A 200 14.97 1.19 -10.21
CA TYR A 200 16.06 0.45 -10.82
C TYR A 200 15.56 -0.53 -11.89
N GLN A 201 14.57 -1.34 -11.58
CA GLN A 201 14.04 -2.35 -12.49
C GLN A 201 13.42 -1.72 -13.75
N SER A 202 12.69 -0.63 -13.60
CA SER A 202 12.10 0.10 -14.72
C SER A 202 13.14 0.72 -15.62
N GLU A 203 14.17 1.35 -15.06
CA GLU A 203 15.24 1.97 -15.83
C GLU A 203 16.08 0.91 -16.57
N LEU A 204 16.41 -0.19 -15.92
CA LEU A 204 17.13 -1.30 -16.54
C LEU A 204 16.31 -1.91 -17.69
N ARG A 205 15.01 -2.10 -17.47
CA ARG A 205 14.09 -2.65 -18.47
C ARG A 205 14.09 -1.83 -19.75
N GLN A 206 13.99 -0.51 -19.66
CA GLN A 206 14.02 0.40 -20.79
C GLN A 206 15.32 0.26 -21.57
N ARG A 207 16.44 0.21 -20.88
CA ARG A 207 17.76 0.10 -21.51
C ARG A 207 17.98 -1.26 -22.19
N VAL A 208 17.46 -2.31 -21.58
CA VAL A 208 17.50 -3.67 -22.13
C VAL A 208 16.60 -3.78 -23.36
N GLU A 209 15.40 -3.23 -23.31
CA GLU A 209 14.50 -3.19 -24.46
C GLU A 209 15.05 -2.35 -25.61
N ALA A 210 15.77 -1.26 -25.32
CA ALA A 210 16.47 -0.45 -26.32
C ALA A 210 17.55 -1.24 -27.08
N LEU A 211 18.11 -2.26 -26.44
CA LEU A 211 19.06 -3.18 -27.08
C LEU A 211 18.37 -4.25 -27.95
N GLY A 212 17.04 -4.26 -27.98
CA GLY A 212 16.24 -5.19 -28.78
C GLY A 212 15.75 -6.43 -28.04
N TYR A 213 16.15 -6.63 -26.80
CA TYR A 213 15.65 -7.73 -25.97
C TYR A 213 14.17 -7.54 -25.61
N GLU A 214 13.42 -8.62 -25.60
CA GLU A 214 12.06 -8.63 -25.07
C GLU A 214 12.08 -8.87 -23.56
N THR A 215 11.06 -8.38 -22.88
CA THR A 215 10.89 -8.54 -21.44
C THR A 215 9.45 -8.87 -21.09
N GLU A 216 9.25 -9.65 -20.02
CA GLU A 216 7.93 -9.95 -19.48
C GLU A 216 7.92 -9.84 -17.96
N VAL A 217 6.81 -9.40 -17.39
CA VAL A 217 6.63 -9.34 -15.93
C VAL A 217 6.42 -10.75 -15.40
N VAL A 218 7.23 -11.16 -14.43
CA VAL A 218 7.20 -12.51 -13.86
C VAL A 218 6.91 -12.56 -12.35
N GLY A 219 6.91 -11.42 -11.69
CA GLY A 219 6.74 -11.35 -10.24
C GLY A 219 6.04 -10.10 -9.76
N LYS A 220 5.95 -9.98 -8.44
CA LYS A 220 5.44 -8.78 -7.78
C LYS A 220 6.42 -7.61 -7.91
N HIS A 221 5.90 -6.41 -7.72
CA HIS A 221 6.71 -5.19 -7.64
C HIS A 221 7.54 -4.88 -8.89
N GLY A 222 7.02 -5.22 -10.07
CA GLY A 222 7.67 -4.90 -11.34
C GLY A 222 8.85 -5.78 -11.68
N MET A 223 9.03 -6.92 -11.03
CA MET A 223 10.07 -7.89 -11.41
C MET A 223 9.76 -8.49 -12.78
N TRP A 224 10.79 -8.59 -13.60
CA TRP A 224 10.69 -9.04 -14.99
C TRP A 224 11.86 -9.93 -15.38
N GLU A 225 11.69 -10.69 -16.43
CA GLU A 225 12.71 -11.52 -17.05
C GLU A 225 12.63 -11.42 -18.58
N MET A 226 13.69 -11.83 -19.27
CA MET A 226 13.67 -12.01 -20.72
C MET A 226 12.98 -13.35 -21.05
N PRO A 227 11.91 -13.35 -21.88
CA PRO A 227 11.20 -14.59 -22.19
C PRO A 227 12.06 -15.60 -22.94
N GLY A 228 11.90 -16.88 -22.64
CA GLY A 228 12.60 -17.97 -23.28
C GLY A 228 13.99 -18.28 -22.74
N VAL A 229 14.55 -17.44 -21.87
CA VAL A 229 15.83 -17.73 -21.20
C VAL A 229 15.60 -18.72 -20.06
N PRO A 230 16.39 -19.83 -19.99
CA PRO A 230 16.17 -20.88 -18.99
C PRO A 230 16.70 -20.50 -17.61
N VAL A 231 16.06 -19.53 -16.96
CA VAL A 231 16.49 -18.95 -15.69
C VAL A 231 16.47 -19.95 -14.53
N GLU A 232 15.59 -20.95 -14.58
CA GLU A 232 15.45 -21.97 -13.53
C GLU A 232 16.72 -22.82 -13.35
N ALA A 233 17.46 -23.05 -14.42
CA ALA A 233 18.73 -23.80 -14.37
C ALA A 233 19.82 -23.10 -13.54
N PHE A 234 19.69 -21.79 -13.33
CA PHE A 234 20.66 -20.93 -12.62
C PHE A 234 20.05 -20.18 -11.44
N SER A 235 18.95 -20.69 -10.88
CA SER A 235 18.19 -20.01 -9.85
C SER A 235 18.14 -20.75 -8.51
N SER A 236 19.23 -21.45 -8.14
CA SER A 236 19.31 -22.23 -6.89
C SER A 236 18.98 -21.43 -5.64
N ARG A 237 19.48 -20.20 -5.58
CA ARG A 237 19.21 -19.28 -4.46
C ARG A 237 17.73 -18.87 -4.38
N SER A 238 17.15 -18.51 -5.52
CA SER A 238 15.75 -18.14 -5.60
C SER A 238 14.81 -19.30 -5.29
N GLN A 239 15.17 -20.51 -5.70
CA GLN A 239 14.45 -21.72 -5.36
C GLN A 239 14.46 -21.98 -3.85
N ALA A 240 15.60 -21.88 -3.18
CA ALA A 240 15.72 -22.03 -1.73
C ALA A 240 14.87 -21.01 -0.97
N ILE A 241 14.82 -19.75 -1.44
CA ILE A 241 13.96 -18.72 -0.84
C ILE A 241 12.48 -19.04 -1.05
N ARG A 242 12.07 -19.45 -2.25
CA ARG A 242 10.68 -19.84 -2.54
C ARG A 242 10.23 -21.04 -1.73
N GLU A 243 11.07 -22.05 -1.57
CA GLU A 243 10.81 -23.21 -0.71
C GLU A 243 10.59 -22.80 0.74
N ALA A 244 11.32 -21.78 1.22
CA ALA A 244 11.19 -21.29 2.59
C ALA A 244 9.91 -20.49 2.84
N VAL A 245 9.39 -19.71 1.85
CA VAL A 245 8.30 -18.75 2.07
C VAL A 245 7.17 -18.81 1.04
N GLY A 246 7.27 -19.64 0.02
CA GLY A 246 6.30 -19.72 -1.07
C GLY A 246 6.52 -18.70 -2.20
N GLU A 247 5.91 -18.96 -3.35
CA GLU A 247 6.10 -18.15 -4.57
C GLU A 247 5.52 -16.73 -4.45
N ASP A 248 4.47 -16.57 -3.68
CA ASP A 248 3.71 -15.32 -3.54
C ASP A 248 4.12 -14.46 -2.35
N ALA A 249 5.23 -14.77 -1.71
CA ALA A 249 5.73 -14.02 -0.57
C ALA A 249 6.04 -12.56 -0.92
N SER A 250 5.83 -11.65 0.03
CA SER A 250 6.23 -10.25 -0.09
C SER A 250 7.75 -10.11 -0.22
N LEU A 251 8.22 -8.98 -0.77
CA LEU A 251 9.68 -8.72 -0.81
C LEU A 251 10.31 -8.75 0.59
N LYS A 252 9.61 -8.22 1.58
CA LYS A 252 10.07 -8.27 2.97
C LYS A 252 10.23 -9.71 3.47
N SER A 253 9.26 -10.57 3.18
CA SER A 253 9.32 -11.99 3.54
C SER A 253 10.45 -12.71 2.82
N ARG A 254 10.68 -12.41 1.54
CA ARG A 254 11.80 -12.96 0.77
C ARG A 254 13.14 -12.50 1.31
N ASP A 255 13.27 -11.26 1.74
CA ASP A 255 14.51 -10.76 2.34
C ASP A 255 14.84 -11.48 3.65
N VAL A 256 13.85 -11.69 4.49
CA VAL A 256 14.06 -12.45 5.74
C VAL A 256 14.42 -13.90 5.43
N ALA A 257 13.73 -14.54 4.48
CA ALA A 257 14.07 -15.89 4.03
C ALA A 257 15.47 -15.96 3.40
N ALA A 258 15.87 -14.92 2.68
CA ALA A 258 17.22 -14.82 2.15
C ALA A 258 18.29 -14.76 3.23
N LEU A 259 17.99 -14.15 4.38
CA LEU A 259 18.87 -14.17 5.55
C LEU A 259 18.84 -15.54 6.24
N ASP A 260 17.65 -16.12 6.45
CA ASP A 260 17.45 -17.37 7.16
C ASP A 260 18.03 -18.57 6.40
N THR A 261 17.97 -18.58 5.08
CA THR A 261 18.50 -19.65 4.21
C THR A 261 19.93 -19.40 3.73
N ARG A 262 20.60 -18.39 4.26
CA ARG A 262 21.92 -17.95 3.83
C ARG A 262 22.99 -18.97 4.14
N LYS A 263 23.61 -19.52 3.08
CA LYS A 263 24.81 -20.37 3.21
C LYS A 263 26.05 -19.49 3.40
N SER A 264 27.09 -20.03 4.06
CA SER A 264 28.39 -19.39 4.09
C SER A 264 28.98 -19.35 2.67
N LYS A 265 29.66 -18.23 2.33
CA LYS A 265 30.34 -18.10 1.03
C LYS A 265 31.41 -19.18 0.94
N GLN A 266 31.27 -20.12 -0.01
CA GLN A 266 32.30 -21.09 -0.32
C GLN A 266 33.26 -20.50 -1.33
N HIS A 267 34.54 -20.79 -1.14
CA HIS A 267 35.57 -20.42 -2.11
C HIS A 267 35.61 -21.49 -3.20
N VAL A 268 35.14 -21.13 -4.40
CA VAL A 268 35.18 -22.01 -5.59
C VAL A 268 36.10 -21.35 -6.60
N ASP A 269 36.98 -22.15 -7.26
CA ASP A 269 37.81 -21.65 -8.34
C ASP A 269 36.94 -21.06 -9.46
N PRO A 270 37.12 -19.78 -9.84
CA PRO A 270 36.30 -19.12 -10.86
C PRO A 270 36.31 -19.81 -12.23
N GLU A 271 37.44 -20.41 -12.62
CA GLU A 271 37.50 -21.15 -13.88
C GLU A 271 36.67 -22.41 -13.87
N ILE A 272 36.66 -23.15 -12.77
CA ILE A 272 35.82 -24.34 -12.57
C ILE A 272 34.35 -23.94 -12.57
N ARG A 273 34.03 -22.87 -11.91
CA ARG A 273 32.66 -22.33 -11.86
C ARG A 273 32.15 -21.95 -13.26
N MET A 274 32.95 -21.26 -14.03
CA MET A 274 32.63 -20.89 -15.43
C MET A 274 32.40 -22.11 -16.30
N ALA A 275 33.23 -23.12 -16.16
CA ALA A 275 33.10 -24.39 -16.87
C ALA A 275 31.76 -25.10 -16.49
N GLU A 276 31.42 -25.12 -15.23
CA GLU A 276 30.15 -25.69 -14.74
C GLU A 276 28.95 -24.91 -15.31
N TRP A 277 29.01 -23.59 -15.35
CA TRP A 277 27.95 -22.77 -15.94
C TRP A 277 27.76 -23.07 -17.41
N MET A 278 28.87 -23.17 -18.19
CA MET A 278 28.77 -23.46 -19.62
C MET A 278 28.24 -24.88 -19.88
N GLN A 279 28.59 -25.85 -19.03
CA GLN A 279 28.05 -27.20 -19.13
C GLN A 279 26.53 -27.21 -18.81
N THR A 280 26.11 -26.52 -17.79
CA THR A 280 24.68 -26.40 -17.41
C THR A 280 23.89 -25.70 -18.52
N LEU A 281 24.43 -24.66 -19.13
CA LEU A 281 23.83 -23.97 -20.27
C LEU A 281 23.65 -24.92 -21.45
N LYS A 282 24.68 -25.71 -21.77
CA LYS A 282 24.64 -26.72 -22.83
C LYS A 282 23.54 -27.76 -22.60
N GLU A 283 23.35 -28.21 -21.37
CA GLU A 283 22.32 -29.16 -20.97
C GLU A 283 20.91 -28.62 -21.16
N THR A 284 20.69 -27.31 -21.08
CA THR A 284 19.38 -26.66 -21.32
C THR A 284 18.97 -26.66 -22.78
N GLY A 285 19.91 -26.85 -23.72
CA GLY A 285 19.67 -26.73 -25.16
C GLY A 285 19.40 -25.29 -25.63
N PHE A 286 19.56 -24.28 -24.77
CA PHE A 286 19.33 -22.90 -25.13
C PHE A 286 20.47 -22.33 -25.98
N ASP A 287 20.12 -21.81 -27.17
CA ASP A 287 21.07 -21.14 -28.07
C ASP A 287 21.16 -19.65 -27.70
N ILE A 288 22.11 -19.33 -26.84
CA ILE A 288 22.29 -17.97 -26.30
C ILE A 288 22.77 -16.99 -27.40
N ARG A 289 23.52 -17.45 -28.40
CA ARG A 289 23.92 -16.62 -29.55
C ARG A 289 22.77 -16.25 -30.44
N ALA A 290 21.94 -17.21 -30.80
CA ALA A 290 20.74 -16.96 -31.58
C ALA A 290 19.80 -15.99 -30.89
N TYR A 291 19.67 -16.09 -29.57
CA TYR A 291 18.86 -15.18 -28.75
C TYR A 291 19.36 -13.73 -28.82
N ARG A 292 20.66 -13.53 -28.69
CA ARG A 292 21.29 -12.23 -28.83
C ARG A 292 21.18 -11.67 -30.25
N ASP A 293 21.42 -12.48 -31.27
CA ASP A 293 21.30 -12.08 -32.67
C ASP A 293 19.89 -11.64 -33.02
N ALA A 294 18.86 -12.32 -32.49
CA ALA A 294 17.46 -11.95 -32.64
C ALA A 294 17.16 -10.59 -31.99
N ALA A 295 17.74 -10.31 -30.82
CA ALA A 295 17.62 -9.01 -30.16
C ALA A 295 18.28 -7.88 -31.00
N ASP A 296 19.48 -8.12 -31.53
CA ASP A 296 20.18 -7.15 -32.38
C ASP A 296 19.38 -6.84 -33.64
N GLN A 297 18.76 -7.84 -34.27
CA GLN A 297 17.90 -7.64 -35.44
C GLN A 297 16.65 -6.80 -35.09
N ARG A 298 16.01 -7.04 -33.95
CA ARG A 298 14.87 -6.23 -33.50
C ARG A 298 15.26 -4.78 -33.24
N ALA A 299 16.42 -4.55 -32.66
CA ALA A 299 16.93 -3.20 -32.41
C ALA A 299 17.19 -2.44 -33.72
N GLU A 300 17.74 -3.12 -34.72
CA GLU A 300 18.00 -2.57 -36.04
C GLU A 300 16.72 -2.19 -36.77
N ILE A 301 15.69 -3.02 -36.71
CA ILE A 301 14.36 -2.76 -37.27
C ILE A 301 13.70 -1.56 -36.59
N ARG A 302 13.80 -1.43 -35.28
CA ARG A 302 13.22 -0.31 -34.51
C ARG A 302 13.88 1.02 -34.84
N THR A 303 15.18 1.06 -35.14
CA THR A 303 15.88 2.26 -35.57
C THR A 303 15.49 2.71 -36.97
N GLN A 304 15.08 1.82 -37.83
CA GLN A 304 14.70 2.09 -39.23
C GLN A 304 13.22 2.49 -39.37
N ALA A 305 12.35 2.09 -38.46
CA ALA A 305 10.95 2.42 -38.44
C ALA A 305 10.58 2.99 -37.05
N PRO A 306 10.57 4.36 -36.89
CA PRO A 306 9.99 4.93 -35.69
C PRO A 306 8.51 4.53 -35.67
N GLY A 307 8.18 3.56 -34.84
CA GLY A 307 6.81 3.17 -34.59
C GLY A 307 6.02 4.35 -34.04
N PRO A 308 4.73 4.49 -34.32
CA PRO A 308 3.91 5.49 -33.68
C PRO A 308 4.05 5.30 -32.18
N ALA A 309 4.38 6.37 -31.46
CA ALA A 309 4.32 6.38 -30.02
C ALA A 309 2.95 5.82 -29.62
N SER A 310 2.93 4.73 -28.87
CA SER A 310 1.66 4.14 -28.46
C SER A 310 0.95 5.15 -27.57
N GLN A 311 -0.09 5.79 -28.11
CA GLN A 311 -0.91 6.75 -27.37
C GLN A 311 -1.91 6.07 -26.39
N ASP A 312 -1.74 4.80 -26.14
CA ASP A 312 -2.74 3.94 -25.50
C ASP A 312 -2.57 3.75 -24.00
N GLY A 313 -1.76 4.56 -23.32
CA GLY A 313 -1.62 4.55 -21.87
C GLY A 313 -2.18 5.80 -21.21
N PRO A 314 -2.39 5.80 -19.89
CA PRO A 314 -2.73 7.02 -19.16
C PRO A 314 -1.64 8.06 -19.39
N ASP A 315 -2.02 9.33 -19.55
CA ASP A 315 -1.04 10.39 -19.61
C ASP A 315 -0.35 10.59 -18.26
N VAL A 316 0.74 11.36 -18.23
CA VAL A 316 1.53 11.57 -17.02
C VAL A 316 0.70 12.19 -15.89
N GLN A 317 -0.20 13.11 -16.19
CA GLN A 317 -1.04 13.76 -15.19
C GLN A 317 -2.04 12.78 -14.57
N GLN A 318 -2.67 11.94 -15.39
CA GLN A 318 -3.57 10.89 -14.91
C GLN A 318 -2.82 9.88 -14.06
N ALA A 319 -1.63 9.47 -14.48
CA ALA A 319 -0.81 8.53 -13.73
C ALA A 319 -0.39 9.08 -12.36
N VAL A 320 0.03 10.34 -12.29
CA VAL A 320 0.38 11.02 -11.02
C VAL A 320 -0.84 11.12 -10.12
N THR A 321 -1.98 11.51 -10.66
CA THR A 321 -3.24 11.62 -9.91
C THR A 321 -3.66 10.27 -9.34
N GLN A 322 -3.60 9.22 -10.13
CA GLN A 322 -3.90 7.85 -9.68
C GLN A 322 -2.90 7.37 -8.61
N ALA A 323 -1.62 7.68 -8.77
CA ALA A 323 -0.59 7.32 -7.81
C ALA A 323 -0.82 7.99 -6.44
N ILE A 324 -1.06 9.31 -6.43
CA ILE A 324 -1.35 10.07 -5.21
C ILE A 324 -2.59 9.52 -4.52
N ALA A 325 -3.64 9.31 -5.27
CA ALA A 325 -4.90 8.83 -4.71
C ALA A 325 -4.80 7.41 -4.14
N GLY A 326 -4.08 6.51 -4.81
CA GLY A 326 -3.85 5.16 -4.30
C GLY A 326 -3.00 5.12 -3.02
N LEU A 327 -2.01 6.00 -2.92
CA LEU A 327 -1.22 6.14 -1.68
C LEU A 327 -2.04 6.71 -0.53
N SER A 328 -2.91 7.68 -0.83
CA SER A 328 -3.76 8.34 0.17
C SER A 328 -4.79 7.42 0.81
N GLU A 329 -5.20 6.36 0.14
CA GLU A 329 -6.11 5.35 0.69
C GLU A 329 -5.47 4.56 1.83
N ARG A 330 -4.16 4.39 1.81
CA ARG A 330 -3.41 3.56 2.76
C ARG A 330 -2.57 4.33 3.76
N LYS A 331 -2.10 5.50 3.37
CA LYS A 331 -1.16 6.30 4.16
C LYS A 331 -1.63 7.75 4.25
N VAL A 332 -1.58 8.29 5.44
CA VAL A 332 -1.82 9.72 5.66
C VAL A 332 -0.70 10.56 5.06
N GLN A 333 0.52 10.06 5.14
CA GLN A 333 1.72 10.73 4.63
C GLN A 333 2.62 9.73 3.90
N PHE A 334 3.30 10.19 2.88
CA PHE A 334 4.17 9.38 2.03
C PHE A 334 5.29 10.25 1.44
N THR A 335 6.28 9.61 0.82
CA THR A 335 7.45 10.31 0.28
C THR A 335 7.28 10.60 -1.22
N TYR A 336 8.09 11.53 -1.73
CA TYR A 336 8.21 11.78 -3.17
C TYR A 336 8.54 10.49 -3.93
N THR A 337 9.42 9.67 -3.38
CA THR A 337 9.83 8.39 -3.97
C THR A 337 8.67 7.40 -4.06
N ASP A 338 7.80 7.35 -3.05
CA ASP A 338 6.58 6.53 -3.10
C ASP A 338 5.70 6.93 -4.28
N VAL A 339 5.50 8.23 -4.50
CA VAL A 339 4.70 8.75 -5.62
C VAL A 339 5.36 8.43 -6.96
N LEU A 340 6.67 8.63 -7.05
CA LEU A 340 7.44 8.35 -8.27
C LEU A 340 7.37 6.86 -8.65
N ALA A 341 7.62 5.97 -7.71
CA ALA A 341 7.58 4.54 -7.96
C ALA A 341 6.19 4.06 -8.42
N ARG A 342 5.15 4.57 -7.79
CA ARG A 342 3.79 4.21 -8.17
C ARG A 342 3.39 4.81 -9.52
N THR A 343 3.80 6.03 -9.81
CA THR A 343 3.57 6.68 -11.12
C THR A 343 4.26 5.92 -12.25
N VAL A 344 5.52 5.56 -12.06
CA VAL A 344 6.29 4.75 -13.03
C VAL A 344 5.64 3.38 -13.24
N GLY A 345 5.08 2.77 -12.21
CA GLY A 345 4.34 1.51 -12.32
C GLY A 345 3.04 1.60 -13.14
N ILE A 346 2.46 2.79 -13.26
CA ILE A 346 1.25 3.04 -14.07
C ILE A 346 1.59 3.38 -15.51
N LEU A 347 2.64 4.17 -15.73
CA LEU A 347 3.04 4.64 -17.06
C LEU A 347 3.64 3.52 -17.89
N PRO A 348 3.45 3.55 -19.22
CA PRO A 348 4.17 2.66 -20.12
C PRO A 348 5.69 2.90 -20.01
N PRO A 349 6.53 1.84 -20.10
CA PRO A 349 7.97 2.00 -20.08
C PRO A 349 8.45 2.59 -21.42
N GLU A 350 8.81 3.86 -21.38
CA GLU A 350 9.36 4.60 -22.51
C GLU A 350 10.64 5.33 -22.08
N ASN A 351 11.48 5.69 -23.05
CA ASN A 351 12.63 6.53 -22.73
C ASN A 351 12.20 7.87 -22.13
N GLY A 352 12.83 8.24 -21.03
CA GLY A 352 12.51 9.47 -20.32
C GLY A 352 11.25 9.41 -19.46
N VAL A 353 10.65 8.22 -19.23
CA VAL A 353 9.44 8.09 -18.42
C VAL A 353 9.64 8.61 -16.98
N ILE A 354 10.82 8.42 -16.42
CA ILE A 354 11.11 8.85 -15.06
C ILE A 354 11.21 10.36 -14.97
N GLU A 355 11.88 11.00 -15.92
CA GLU A 355 11.96 12.46 -16.01
C GLU A 355 10.58 13.09 -16.22
N ARG A 356 9.75 12.48 -17.06
CA ARG A 356 8.35 12.93 -17.25
C ARG A 356 7.51 12.72 -16.01
N ALA A 357 7.67 11.58 -15.32
CA ALA A 357 6.99 11.32 -14.07
C ALA A 357 7.40 12.34 -13.00
N ARG A 358 8.68 12.67 -12.89
CA ARG A 358 9.17 13.72 -11.98
C ARG A 358 8.57 15.08 -12.30
N ALA A 359 8.59 15.48 -13.56
CA ALA A 359 7.99 16.74 -13.98
C ALA A 359 6.49 16.78 -13.64
N GLY A 360 5.76 15.67 -13.83
CA GLY A 360 4.36 15.54 -13.45
C GLY A 360 4.13 15.64 -11.95
N ILE A 361 5.00 15.06 -11.14
CA ILE A 361 4.92 15.15 -9.67
C ILE A 361 5.24 16.58 -9.20
N ASP A 362 6.25 17.21 -9.75
CA ASP A 362 6.61 18.59 -9.41
C ASP A 362 5.46 19.56 -9.79
N GLU A 363 4.78 19.30 -10.89
CA GLU A 363 3.56 20.03 -11.26
C GLU A 363 2.43 19.77 -10.27
N ALA A 364 2.25 18.52 -9.80
CA ALA A 364 1.27 18.19 -8.76
C ALA A 364 1.55 18.89 -7.43
N ILE A 365 2.82 19.05 -7.07
CA ILE A 365 3.22 19.84 -5.90
C ILE A 365 2.87 21.32 -6.11
N SER A 366 3.16 21.88 -7.26
CA SER A 366 2.85 23.28 -7.55
C SER A 366 1.35 23.58 -7.61
N ARG A 367 0.53 22.58 -7.93
CA ARG A 367 -0.94 22.65 -7.96
C ARG A 367 -1.62 22.23 -6.67
N GLU A 368 -0.86 21.94 -5.62
CA GLU A 368 -1.39 21.51 -4.32
C GLU A 368 -2.17 20.20 -4.33
N GLN A 369 -2.02 19.38 -5.36
CA GLN A 369 -2.48 17.99 -5.35
C GLN A 369 -1.65 17.14 -4.38
N LEU A 370 -0.40 17.51 -4.24
CA LEU A 370 0.57 16.93 -3.34
C LEU A 370 1.12 18.04 -2.45
N ILE A 371 0.88 17.93 -1.15
CA ILE A 371 1.18 18.98 -0.19
C ILE A 371 2.37 18.58 0.67
N PRO A 372 3.45 19.38 0.72
CA PRO A 372 4.56 19.11 1.62
C PRO A 372 4.12 19.24 3.07
N LEU A 373 4.34 18.20 3.88
CA LEU A 373 4.14 18.22 5.32
C LEU A 373 5.41 18.58 6.03
N ASP A 374 6.51 18.02 5.58
CA ASP A 374 7.82 18.22 6.13
C ASP A 374 8.83 18.15 4.99
N ARG A 375 9.29 19.31 4.54
CA ARG A 375 10.23 19.39 3.42
C ARG A 375 11.58 18.77 3.76
N GLU A 376 11.99 18.87 5.01
CA GLU A 376 13.27 18.33 5.47
C GLU A 376 13.24 16.81 5.51
N LYS A 377 12.10 16.22 5.87
CA LYS A 377 11.91 14.77 5.90
C LYS A 377 11.41 14.21 4.56
N GLY A 378 11.10 15.07 3.59
CA GLY A 378 10.56 14.66 2.30
C GLY A 378 9.17 14.04 2.40
N LEU A 379 8.36 14.44 3.37
CA LEU A 379 7.02 13.92 3.59
C LEU A 379 5.97 14.80 2.95
N PHE A 380 5.00 14.14 2.30
CA PHE A 380 3.88 14.75 1.59
C PHE A 380 2.56 14.12 2.01
N THR A 381 1.48 14.84 1.79
CA THR A 381 0.11 14.30 1.84
C THR A 381 -0.64 14.74 0.58
N SER A 382 -1.79 14.11 0.32
CA SER A 382 -2.62 14.55 -0.80
C SER A 382 -3.53 15.71 -0.42
N GLY A 383 -3.77 16.62 -1.37
CA GLY A 383 -4.74 17.70 -1.21
C GLY A 383 -6.16 17.17 -0.95
N ILE A 384 -6.51 16.03 -1.55
CA ILE A 384 -7.80 15.36 -1.35
C ILE A 384 -7.96 14.92 0.10
N HIS A 385 -6.93 14.33 0.70
CA HIS A 385 -6.97 13.89 2.09
C HIS A 385 -7.22 15.05 3.06
N VAL A 386 -6.54 16.16 2.84
CA VAL A 386 -6.73 17.39 3.65
C VAL A 386 -8.15 17.93 3.52
N LEU A 387 -8.66 17.99 2.29
CA LEU A 387 -10.03 18.43 2.03
C LEU A 387 -11.05 17.50 2.68
N ASP A 388 -10.86 16.21 2.59
CA ASP A 388 -11.75 15.22 3.19
C ASP A 388 -11.78 15.34 4.72
N GLU A 389 -10.64 15.52 5.38
CA GLU A 389 -10.58 15.76 6.83
C GLU A 389 -11.32 17.03 7.22
N LEU A 390 -11.09 18.12 6.50
CA LEU A 390 -11.74 19.39 6.75
C LEU A 390 -13.25 19.33 6.49
N SER A 391 -13.67 18.61 5.46
CA SER A 391 -15.08 18.39 5.14
C SER A 391 -15.78 17.55 6.22
N VAL A 392 -15.13 16.52 6.74
CA VAL A 392 -15.65 15.74 7.86
C VAL A 392 -15.86 16.61 9.10
N ARG A 393 -14.88 17.47 9.41
CA ARG A 393 -15.00 18.43 10.53
C ARG A 393 -16.16 19.40 10.33
N ALA A 394 -16.26 19.98 9.12
CA ALA A 394 -17.31 20.95 8.81
C ALA A 394 -18.70 20.33 8.89
N LEU A 395 -18.90 19.17 8.27
CA LEU A 395 -20.17 18.45 8.32
C LEU A 395 -20.55 18.01 9.74
N SER A 396 -19.56 17.55 10.50
CA SER A 396 -19.79 17.18 11.90
C SER A 396 -20.30 18.37 12.73
N ARG A 397 -19.68 19.53 12.56
CA ARG A 397 -20.12 20.77 13.23
C ARG A 397 -21.51 21.21 12.78
N ASP A 398 -21.80 21.13 11.49
CA ASP A 398 -23.11 21.51 10.95
C ASP A 398 -24.21 20.60 11.47
N ILE A 399 -23.96 19.29 11.54
CA ILE A 399 -24.91 18.31 12.07
C ILE A 399 -25.14 18.56 13.59
N MET A 400 -24.09 18.84 14.34
CA MET A 400 -24.20 19.10 15.78
C MET A 400 -24.95 20.39 16.11
N LYS A 401 -25.01 21.36 15.21
CA LYS A 401 -25.80 22.60 15.36
C LYS A 401 -27.31 22.37 15.18
N GLN A 402 -27.68 21.23 14.61
CA GLN A 402 -29.09 20.89 14.45
C GLN A 402 -29.77 20.68 15.84
N ASN A 403 -31.08 20.92 15.88
CA ASN A 403 -31.85 20.67 17.07
C ASN A 403 -31.82 19.20 17.47
N ARG A 404 -32.17 18.94 18.74
CA ARG A 404 -32.34 17.57 19.23
C ARG A 404 -33.23 16.76 18.30
N VAL A 405 -32.89 15.49 18.16
CA VAL A 405 -33.66 14.54 17.35
C VAL A 405 -35.10 14.44 17.86
N THR A 406 -36.03 14.45 16.94
CA THR A 406 -37.46 14.40 17.24
C THR A 406 -37.87 13.02 17.74
N VAL A 407 -38.67 12.96 18.79
CA VAL A 407 -39.29 11.75 19.29
C VAL A 407 -40.72 11.65 18.72
N HIS A 408 -41.10 10.45 18.27
CA HIS A 408 -42.41 10.14 17.71
C HIS A 408 -43.15 9.14 18.63
N PRO A 409 -43.85 9.62 19.68
CA PRO A 409 -44.49 8.72 20.63
C PRO A 409 -45.49 7.76 20.03
N GLU A 410 -46.15 8.17 18.94
CA GLU A 410 -47.14 7.34 18.22
C GLU A 410 -46.57 6.12 17.56
N LYS A 411 -45.26 6.12 17.26
CA LYS A 411 -44.54 5.02 16.65
C LYS A 411 -43.63 4.28 17.64
N SER A 412 -43.63 4.67 18.90
CA SER A 412 -42.78 4.13 19.95
C SER A 412 -43.02 2.63 20.15
N VAL A 413 -41.90 1.88 20.20
CA VAL A 413 -41.91 0.46 20.57
C VAL A 413 -41.47 0.35 22.03
N PRO A 414 -42.21 -0.33 22.91
CA PRO A 414 -41.83 -0.47 24.30
C PRO A 414 -40.48 -1.15 24.44
N ARG A 415 -39.64 -0.66 25.35
CA ARG A 415 -38.35 -1.27 25.62
C ARG A 415 -38.51 -2.57 26.42
N THR A 416 -37.74 -3.56 26.05
CA THR A 416 -37.78 -4.90 26.64
C THR A 416 -36.75 -5.11 27.75
N ALA A 417 -35.73 -4.25 27.82
CA ALA A 417 -34.65 -4.32 28.80
C ALA A 417 -34.18 -2.92 29.20
N GLY A 418 -33.46 -2.81 30.31
CA GLY A 418 -32.82 -1.57 30.71
C GLY A 418 -31.63 -1.17 29.80
N TYR A 419 -31.30 0.11 29.78
CA TYR A 419 -30.14 0.61 29.07
C TYR A 419 -28.91 0.67 29.98
N SER A 420 -27.71 0.56 29.40
CA SER A 420 -26.48 0.97 30.05
C SER A 420 -26.48 2.49 30.32
N ASP A 421 -25.62 2.95 31.21
CA ASP A 421 -25.53 4.38 31.56
C ASP A 421 -25.27 5.25 30.34
N ALA A 422 -24.36 4.82 29.45
CA ALA A 422 -24.04 5.55 28.21
C ALA A 422 -25.28 5.72 27.32
N VAL A 423 -26.03 4.66 27.09
CA VAL A 423 -27.25 4.69 26.25
C VAL A 423 -28.38 5.47 26.93
N SER A 424 -28.48 5.42 28.25
CA SER A 424 -29.43 6.23 28.99
C SER A 424 -29.17 7.73 28.84
N VAL A 425 -27.92 8.17 28.90
CA VAL A 425 -27.52 9.57 28.68
C VAL A 425 -27.78 9.97 27.23
N LEU A 426 -27.44 9.10 26.31
CA LEU A 426 -27.65 9.32 24.88
C LEU A 426 -29.14 9.49 24.55
N ALA A 427 -30.00 8.68 25.18
CA ALA A 427 -31.48 8.77 25.05
C ALA A 427 -32.04 10.11 25.55
N GLN A 428 -31.45 10.67 26.60
CA GLN A 428 -31.82 11.99 27.11
C GLN A 428 -31.31 13.13 26.24
N ASP A 429 -30.05 13.04 25.79
CA ASP A 429 -29.39 14.08 25.00
C ASP A 429 -29.96 14.18 23.59
N ARG A 430 -30.40 13.09 23.02
CA ARG A 430 -30.92 12.99 21.64
C ARG A 430 -30.05 13.71 20.61
N PRO A 431 -28.72 13.41 20.55
CA PRO A 431 -27.82 14.10 19.61
C PRO A 431 -28.09 13.67 18.19
N SER A 432 -27.90 14.57 17.23
CA SER A 432 -27.94 14.24 15.80
C SER A 432 -26.73 13.43 15.34
N LEU A 433 -25.59 13.56 16.02
CA LEU A 433 -24.38 12.83 15.74
C LEU A 433 -23.66 12.50 17.06
N ALA A 434 -23.33 11.24 17.24
CA ALA A 434 -22.60 10.79 18.42
C ALA A 434 -21.71 9.58 18.13
N ILE A 435 -20.64 9.45 18.89
CA ILE A 435 -19.76 8.29 18.90
C ILE A 435 -20.00 7.51 20.20
N VAL A 436 -20.21 6.20 20.06
CA VAL A 436 -20.36 5.30 21.21
C VAL A 436 -19.15 4.39 21.26
N SER A 437 -18.25 4.64 22.19
CA SER A 437 -17.05 3.83 22.36
C SER A 437 -17.27 2.70 23.34
N GLY A 438 -16.67 1.56 23.10
CA GLY A 438 -16.74 0.45 24.04
C GLY A 438 -15.99 -0.78 23.54
N GLN A 439 -15.70 -1.66 24.47
CA GLN A 439 -15.02 -2.92 24.23
C GLN A 439 -15.97 -4.06 24.57
N GLY A 440 -15.53 -5.29 24.53
CA GLY A 440 -16.34 -6.43 24.96
C GLY A 440 -16.58 -7.51 23.92
N GLY A 441 -15.71 -7.62 22.93
CA GLY A 441 -15.73 -8.68 21.92
C GLY A 441 -16.98 -8.65 21.03
N ALA A 442 -17.30 -9.78 20.41
CA ALA A 442 -18.44 -9.92 19.52
C ALA A 442 -19.77 -9.75 20.27
N ALA A 443 -19.88 -10.30 21.48
CA ALA A 443 -21.06 -10.15 22.33
C ALA A 443 -21.30 -8.69 22.73
N GLY A 444 -20.24 -7.99 23.14
CA GLY A 444 -20.32 -6.57 23.51
C GLY A 444 -20.72 -5.70 22.32
N GLN A 445 -20.26 -6.02 21.14
CA GLN A 445 -20.62 -5.36 19.90
C GLN A 445 -22.13 -5.52 19.62
N ARG A 446 -22.64 -6.75 19.67
CA ARG A 446 -24.08 -7.03 19.52
C ARG A 446 -24.91 -6.27 20.55
N GLU A 447 -24.48 -6.28 21.80
CA GLU A 447 -25.14 -5.61 22.92
C GLU A 447 -25.25 -4.10 22.68
N ARG A 448 -24.16 -3.45 22.29
CA ARG A 448 -24.16 -2.01 21.99
C ARG A 448 -25.12 -1.66 20.88
N VAL A 449 -25.05 -2.37 19.76
CA VAL A 449 -25.93 -2.11 18.61
C VAL A 449 -27.38 -2.37 18.98
N ALA A 450 -27.66 -3.46 19.70
CA ALA A 450 -29.01 -3.78 20.13
C ALA A 450 -29.62 -2.73 21.07
N GLU A 451 -28.86 -2.22 22.03
CA GLU A 451 -29.29 -1.12 22.90
C GLU A 451 -29.59 0.15 22.11
N LEU A 452 -28.75 0.51 21.16
CA LEU A 452 -28.95 1.69 20.31
C LEU A 452 -30.23 1.53 19.44
N VAL A 453 -30.44 0.35 18.89
CA VAL A 453 -31.66 0.05 18.14
C VAL A 453 -32.91 0.16 19.03
N MET A 454 -32.89 -0.45 20.22
CA MET A 454 -34.00 -0.36 21.16
C MET A 454 -34.30 1.09 21.54
N MET A 455 -33.25 1.89 21.79
CA MET A 455 -33.41 3.31 22.10
C MET A 455 -34.07 4.07 20.93
N ALA A 456 -33.62 3.88 19.72
CA ALA A 456 -34.21 4.55 18.55
C ALA A 456 -35.66 4.11 18.32
N ARG A 457 -35.99 2.83 18.47
CA ARG A 457 -37.33 2.28 18.32
C ARG A 457 -38.26 2.80 19.42
N GLU A 458 -37.78 2.92 20.66
CA GLU A 458 -38.53 3.52 21.75
C GLU A 458 -38.90 4.98 21.47
N GLN A 459 -38.01 5.70 20.78
CA GLN A 459 -38.22 7.07 20.32
C GLN A 459 -39.06 7.18 19.06
N GLY A 460 -39.56 6.06 18.53
CA GLY A 460 -40.38 5.99 17.32
C GLY A 460 -39.67 6.24 16.03
N ARG A 461 -38.36 6.00 15.99
CA ARG A 461 -37.52 6.20 14.82
C ARG A 461 -37.25 4.89 14.08
N GLU A 462 -37.25 4.93 12.76
CA GLU A 462 -36.80 3.84 11.94
C GLU A 462 -35.27 3.73 12.01
N VAL A 463 -34.76 2.52 11.86
CA VAL A 463 -33.34 2.22 12.03
C VAL A 463 -32.75 1.56 10.77
N GLN A 464 -31.60 2.04 10.34
CA GLN A 464 -30.73 1.35 9.40
C GLN A 464 -29.40 1.06 10.09
N ILE A 465 -28.86 -0.13 9.89
CA ILE A 465 -27.58 -0.54 10.47
C ILE A 465 -26.58 -0.76 9.34
N ILE A 466 -25.42 -0.12 9.45
CA ILE A 466 -24.30 -0.34 8.53
C ILE A 466 -23.24 -1.13 9.28
N ALA A 467 -22.99 -2.35 8.85
CA ALA A 467 -21.93 -3.18 9.39
C ALA A 467 -20.64 -2.94 8.60
N ALA A 468 -19.52 -2.84 9.30
CA ALA A 468 -18.22 -2.51 8.70
C ALA A 468 -17.72 -3.57 7.71
N ASP A 469 -18.01 -4.83 8.00
CA ASP A 469 -17.65 -5.97 7.17
C ASP A 469 -18.70 -7.08 7.28
N ARG A 470 -18.55 -8.11 6.48
CA ARG A 470 -19.48 -9.23 6.45
C ARG A 470 -19.52 -9.99 7.79
N ARG A 471 -18.39 -10.16 8.47
CA ARG A 471 -18.34 -10.86 9.76
C ARG A 471 -19.11 -10.11 10.82
N SER A 472 -18.97 -8.77 10.84
CA SER A 472 -19.79 -7.91 11.71
C SER A 472 -21.27 -8.04 11.39
N GLN A 473 -21.63 -8.09 10.12
CA GLN A 473 -23.00 -8.29 9.67
C GLN A 473 -23.56 -9.64 10.16
N MET A 474 -22.82 -10.72 10.02
CA MET A 474 -23.21 -12.05 10.50
C MET A 474 -23.29 -12.09 12.03
N ASN A 475 -22.37 -11.44 12.73
CA ASN A 475 -22.39 -11.33 14.18
C ASN A 475 -23.67 -10.63 14.68
N LEU A 476 -24.03 -9.50 14.06
CA LEU A 476 -25.23 -8.77 14.41
C LEU A 476 -26.52 -9.56 14.12
N LYS A 477 -26.53 -10.33 13.02
CA LYS A 477 -27.70 -11.15 12.66
C LYS A 477 -27.96 -12.31 13.62
N GLN A 478 -27.03 -12.70 14.46
CA GLN A 478 -27.20 -13.71 15.49
C GLN A 478 -28.02 -13.23 16.69
N ASP A 479 -28.21 -11.92 16.84
CA ASP A 479 -28.95 -11.33 17.93
C ASP A 479 -30.43 -11.24 17.58
N GLU A 480 -31.28 -11.88 18.38
CA GLU A 480 -32.75 -11.90 18.18
C GLU A 480 -33.37 -10.50 18.25
N ARG A 481 -32.77 -9.59 19.04
CA ARG A 481 -33.22 -8.21 19.16
C ARG A 481 -33.06 -7.40 17.90
N LEU A 482 -32.15 -7.85 17.01
CA LEU A 482 -31.87 -7.25 15.71
C LEU A 482 -32.58 -7.97 14.56
N SER A 483 -33.38 -8.99 14.86
CA SER A 483 -34.15 -9.70 13.88
C SER A 483 -35.23 -8.76 13.29
N GLY A 484 -35.31 -8.70 11.97
CA GLY A 484 -36.18 -7.78 11.27
C GLY A 484 -35.62 -6.38 11.03
N GLU A 485 -34.44 -6.08 11.55
CA GLU A 485 -33.74 -4.82 11.23
C GLU A 485 -32.96 -4.95 9.91
N LEU A 486 -32.87 -3.84 9.18
CA LEU A 486 -32.10 -3.77 7.95
C LEU A 486 -30.61 -3.60 8.29
N ILE A 487 -29.82 -4.64 8.05
CA ILE A 487 -28.38 -4.62 8.25
C ILE A 487 -27.69 -4.70 6.89
N THR A 488 -26.97 -3.64 6.53
CA THR A 488 -26.26 -3.52 5.24
C THR A 488 -24.76 -3.37 5.46
N GLY A 489 -23.98 -3.55 4.40
CA GLY A 489 -22.53 -3.34 4.45
C GLY A 489 -22.12 -1.94 4.01
N ARG A 490 -20.82 -1.62 4.16
CA ARG A 490 -20.21 -0.34 3.72
C ARG A 490 -20.39 -0.04 2.24
N ARG A 491 -20.60 -1.06 1.43
CA ARG A 491 -20.83 -0.93 -0.01
C ARG A 491 -22.01 -0.02 -0.34
N GLN A 492 -23.01 0.03 0.51
CA GLN A 492 -24.16 0.94 0.39
C GLN A 492 -23.72 2.41 0.35
N LEU A 493 -22.71 2.78 1.12
CA LEU A 493 -22.17 4.14 1.13
C LEU A 493 -21.42 4.48 -0.16
N GLN A 494 -20.88 3.49 -0.83
CA GLN A 494 -20.16 3.67 -2.09
C GLN A 494 -21.09 3.71 -3.30
N GLU A 495 -22.17 2.93 -3.27
CA GLU A 495 -23.12 2.77 -4.38
C GLU A 495 -24.28 3.76 -4.35
N GLY A 496 -24.40 4.58 -3.34
CA GLY A 496 -25.48 5.53 -3.16
C GLY A 496 -26.55 5.03 -2.19
N MET A 497 -26.36 5.27 -0.91
CA MET A 497 -27.31 4.90 0.14
C MET A 497 -28.54 5.80 0.11
N VAL A 498 -29.72 5.20 0.23
CA VAL A 498 -30.97 5.93 0.42
C VAL A 498 -31.19 6.17 1.90
N PHE A 499 -31.30 7.42 2.29
CA PHE A 499 -31.58 7.85 3.66
C PHE A 499 -33.07 8.12 3.85
N THR A 500 -33.67 7.46 4.83
CA THR A 500 -35.07 7.75 5.20
C THR A 500 -35.08 8.98 6.08
N PRO A 501 -35.81 10.07 5.71
CA PRO A 501 -35.88 11.27 6.56
C PRO A 501 -36.38 10.96 7.96
N GLY A 502 -35.70 11.54 8.97
CA GLY A 502 -36.09 11.35 10.36
C GLY A 502 -35.71 9.99 10.98
N SER A 503 -34.97 9.14 10.25
CA SER A 503 -34.50 7.86 10.77
C SER A 503 -33.20 7.98 11.57
N THR A 504 -32.78 6.85 12.16
CA THR A 504 -31.47 6.71 12.80
C THR A 504 -30.63 5.72 12.02
N VAL A 505 -29.39 6.11 11.70
CA VAL A 505 -28.38 5.24 11.12
C VAL A 505 -27.37 4.87 12.20
N ILE A 506 -27.20 3.59 12.43
CA ILE A 506 -26.20 3.07 13.36
C ILE A 506 -25.09 2.43 12.55
N VAL A 507 -23.87 2.95 12.74
CA VAL A 507 -22.66 2.39 12.08
C VAL A 507 -21.94 1.54 13.10
N ASP A 508 -21.83 0.27 12.81
CA ASP A 508 -21.06 -0.65 13.64
C ASP A 508 -19.60 -0.61 13.20
N GLN A 509 -18.70 -0.37 14.15
CA GLN A 509 -17.27 -0.25 13.92
C GLN A 509 -16.89 0.91 12.96
N GLY A 510 -17.28 2.11 13.31
CA GLY A 510 -17.03 3.30 12.50
C GLY A 510 -15.53 3.64 12.31
N GLU A 511 -14.65 3.09 13.14
CA GLU A 511 -13.19 3.18 12.93
C GLU A 511 -12.73 2.52 11.65
N LYS A 512 -13.53 1.66 11.04
CA LYS A 512 -13.23 1.00 9.75
C LYS A 512 -13.70 1.80 8.54
N LEU A 513 -14.46 2.86 8.71
CA LEU A 513 -14.88 3.71 7.60
C LEU A 513 -13.73 4.58 7.10
N SER A 514 -13.62 4.71 5.79
CA SER A 514 -12.73 5.69 5.16
C SER A 514 -13.28 7.10 5.34
N LEU A 515 -12.43 8.12 5.11
CA LEU A 515 -12.89 9.51 5.08
C LEU A 515 -14.02 9.73 4.07
N LYS A 516 -13.94 9.13 2.91
CA LYS A 516 -14.94 9.28 1.85
C LYS A 516 -16.27 8.61 2.20
N GLU A 517 -16.23 7.42 2.76
CA GLU A 517 -17.43 6.73 3.28
C GLU A 517 -18.09 7.55 4.39
N THR A 518 -17.29 8.09 5.28
CA THR A 518 -17.77 8.98 6.36
C THR A 518 -18.39 10.26 5.80
N LEU A 519 -17.79 10.87 4.77
CA LEU A 519 -18.35 12.04 4.10
C LEU A 519 -19.71 11.74 3.45
N THR A 520 -19.85 10.61 2.78
CA THR A 520 -21.12 10.19 2.18
C THR A 520 -22.20 10.02 3.25
N LEU A 521 -21.85 9.40 4.35
CA LEU A 521 -22.76 9.20 5.50
C LEU A 521 -23.19 10.53 6.11
N LEU A 522 -22.27 11.41 6.42
CA LEU A 522 -22.55 12.69 7.07
C LEU A 522 -23.30 13.65 6.15
N ASP A 523 -22.95 13.69 4.88
CA ASP A 523 -23.66 14.51 3.89
C ASP A 523 -25.12 14.05 3.72
N GLY A 524 -25.35 12.75 3.59
CA GLY A 524 -26.70 12.19 3.52
C GLY A 524 -27.52 12.45 4.79
N ALA A 525 -26.89 12.31 5.94
CA ALA A 525 -27.53 12.59 7.24
C ALA A 525 -27.91 14.05 7.38
N ALA A 526 -27.03 14.96 6.97
CA ALA A 526 -27.30 16.39 7.02
C ALA A 526 -28.48 16.81 6.12
N ARG A 527 -28.55 16.25 4.93
CA ARG A 527 -29.61 16.56 3.96
C ARG A 527 -30.97 16.02 4.34
N HIS A 528 -31.02 14.85 4.98
CA HIS A 528 -32.26 14.14 5.26
C HIS A 528 -32.67 14.15 6.72
N ASN A 529 -32.06 14.95 7.54
CA ASN A 529 -32.33 15.05 8.99
C ASN A 529 -32.27 13.67 9.68
N VAL A 530 -31.20 12.93 9.44
CA VAL A 530 -30.98 11.58 9.97
C VAL A 530 -30.03 11.65 11.16
N GLN A 531 -30.40 10.95 12.24
CA GLN A 531 -29.50 10.76 13.37
C GLN A 531 -28.42 9.74 13.01
N VAL A 532 -27.15 10.03 13.30
CA VAL A 532 -26.02 9.12 13.08
C VAL A 532 -25.37 8.76 14.40
N LEU A 533 -25.37 7.48 14.71
CA LEU A 533 -24.71 6.90 15.87
C LEU A 533 -23.61 5.94 15.40
N ILE A 534 -22.36 6.24 15.76
CA ILE A 534 -21.20 5.50 15.30
C ILE A 534 -20.54 4.79 16.47
N THR A 535 -20.42 3.47 16.39
CA THR A 535 -19.69 2.72 17.41
C THR A 535 -18.20 2.69 17.10
N ASP A 536 -17.39 2.83 18.15
CA ASP A 536 -15.93 2.77 18.12
C ASP A 536 -15.46 1.70 19.10
N SER A 537 -14.86 0.65 18.61
CA SER A 537 -14.34 -0.45 19.42
C SER A 537 -12.87 -0.28 19.81
N GLY A 538 -12.24 0.82 19.44
CA GLY A 538 -10.85 1.12 19.75
C GLY A 538 -9.84 0.29 18.97
N GLN A 539 -10.25 -0.35 17.87
CA GLN A 539 -9.35 -1.05 16.98
C GLN A 539 -8.61 -0.07 16.07
N ARG A 540 -7.40 -0.46 15.65
CA ARG A 540 -6.61 0.28 14.69
C ARG A 540 -6.91 -0.22 13.29
N THR A 541 -7.55 0.60 12.48
CA THR A 541 -7.84 0.27 11.09
C THR A 541 -7.61 1.48 10.18
N GLY A 542 -7.02 1.23 9.02
CA GLY A 542 -6.78 2.28 8.04
C GLY A 542 -5.96 3.45 8.59
N THR A 543 -6.32 4.65 8.19
CA THR A 543 -5.66 5.89 8.64
C THR A 543 -6.17 6.40 10.00
N GLY A 544 -7.35 5.95 10.44
CA GLY A 544 -8.00 6.41 11.68
C GLY A 544 -8.47 7.85 11.66
N SER A 545 -8.29 8.56 10.54
CA SER A 545 -8.49 10.01 10.44
C SER A 545 -9.94 10.46 10.58
N ALA A 546 -10.89 9.65 10.13
CA ALA A 546 -12.31 10.03 10.12
C ALA A 546 -12.86 10.27 11.55
N LEU A 547 -12.70 9.31 12.45
CA LEU A 547 -13.15 9.46 13.83
C LEU A 547 -12.40 10.55 14.59
N MET A 548 -11.07 10.66 14.36
CA MET A 548 -10.28 11.73 14.98
C MET A 548 -10.74 13.11 14.52
N ALA A 549 -11.00 13.29 13.23
CA ALA A 549 -11.53 14.54 12.69
C ALA A 549 -12.90 14.88 13.30
N MET A 550 -13.77 13.89 13.50
CA MET A 550 -15.07 14.08 14.16
C MET A 550 -14.90 14.47 15.64
N LYS A 551 -14.04 13.79 16.38
CA LYS A 551 -13.74 14.10 17.79
C LYS A 551 -13.15 15.51 17.94
N ASP A 552 -12.23 15.89 17.06
CA ASP A 552 -11.63 17.21 17.03
C ASP A 552 -12.66 18.31 16.67
N ALA A 553 -13.70 17.97 15.92
CA ALA A 553 -14.82 18.87 15.65
C ALA A 553 -15.77 19.03 16.83
N GLY A 554 -15.59 18.27 17.89
CA GLY A 554 -16.41 18.34 19.11
C GLY A 554 -17.53 17.32 19.20
N VAL A 555 -17.54 16.29 18.36
CA VAL A 555 -18.52 15.20 18.47
C VAL A 555 -18.33 14.46 19.78
N ASN A 556 -19.43 14.37 20.55
CA ASN A 556 -19.41 13.73 21.87
C ASN A 556 -19.22 12.22 21.76
N THR A 557 -18.37 11.70 22.63
CA THR A 557 -18.14 10.28 22.78
C THR A 557 -18.82 9.78 24.07
N TYR A 558 -19.72 8.80 23.90
CA TYR A 558 -20.39 8.14 25.02
C TYR A 558 -19.70 6.81 25.27
N ARG A 559 -19.20 6.60 26.49
CA ARG A 559 -18.47 5.38 26.85
C ARG A 559 -19.43 4.31 27.33
N TRP A 560 -19.63 3.29 26.51
CA TRP A 560 -20.40 2.13 26.86
C TRP A 560 -19.54 1.17 27.71
N GLN A 561 -20.01 0.89 28.90
CA GLN A 561 -19.38 -0.01 29.87
C GLN A 561 -20.14 -1.33 29.96
N GLY A 562 -20.03 -2.11 28.95
CA GLY A 562 -20.62 -3.45 28.91
C GLY A 562 -19.58 -4.44 28.39
N GLY A 563 -19.44 -5.55 29.08
CA GLY A 563 -18.46 -6.57 28.78
C GLY A 563 -17.12 -6.29 29.47
N GLU A 564 -16.71 -7.24 30.30
CA GLU A 564 -15.38 -7.21 30.92
C GLU A 564 -14.32 -7.36 29.84
N GLN A 565 -13.36 -6.43 29.81
CA GLN A 565 -12.15 -6.61 29.05
C GLN A 565 -11.36 -7.73 29.73
N ARG A 566 -11.31 -8.89 29.12
CA ARG A 566 -10.53 -10.00 29.64
C ARG A 566 -9.03 -9.76 29.34
N PRO A 567 -8.17 -9.79 30.33
CA PRO A 567 -6.74 -9.67 30.11
C PRO A 567 -6.25 -10.88 29.30
N ALA A 568 -5.35 -10.62 28.35
CA ALA A 568 -4.66 -11.69 27.64
C ALA A 568 -3.69 -12.41 28.57
N THR A 569 -3.63 -13.74 28.48
CA THR A 569 -2.55 -14.52 29.11
C THR A 569 -1.31 -14.37 28.25
N ILE A 570 -0.23 -13.84 28.82
CA ILE A 570 1.01 -13.58 28.09
C ILE A 570 1.97 -14.75 28.30
N ILE A 571 2.46 -15.30 27.18
CA ILE A 571 3.45 -16.38 27.17
C ILE A 571 4.70 -15.84 26.48
N SER A 572 5.79 -15.72 27.21
CA SER A 572 7.04 -15.14 26.72
C SER A 572 7.95 -16.19 26.11
N GLU A 573 8.33 -16.02 24.87
CA GLU A 573 9.32 -16.82 24.18
C GLU A 573 10.05 -15.97 23.13
N PRO A 574 11.33 -15.62 23.36
CA PRO A 574 12.06 -14.74 22.44
C PRO A 574 12.32 -15.34 21.05
N ASP A 575 12.57 -16.65 20.96
CA ASP A 575 12.83 -17.32 19.69
C ASP A 575 11.51 -17.55 18.93
N ARG A 576 11.44 -17.06 17.69
CA ARG A 576 10.22 -17.17 16.86
C ARG A 576 9.83 -18.63 16.61
N ASN A 577 10.76 -19.47 16.26
CA ASN A 577 10.46 -20.86 15.91
C ASN A 577 9.96 -21.63 17.14
N VAL A 578 10.62 -21.44 18.28
CA VAL A 578 10.20 -22.03 19.56
C VAL A 578 8.83 -21.49 19.98
N ARG A 579 8.61 -20.20 19.81
CA ARG A 579 7.34 -19.54 20.12
C ARG A 579 6.20 -20.10 19.28
N TYR A 580 6.40 -20.28 17.98
CA TYR A 580 5.38 -20.83 17.09
C TYR A 580 5.15 -22.32 17.33
N ASP A 581 6.19 -23.09 17.62
CA ASP A 581 6.04 -24.49 17.97
C ASP A 581 5.23 -24.67 19.28
N ARG A 582 5.46 -23.80 20.24
CA ARG A 582 4.71 -23.80 21.50
C ARG A 582 3.24 -23.40 21.26
N LEU A 583 2.99 -22.35 20.47
CA LEU A 583 1.64 -21.95 20.09
C LEU A 583 0.94 -23.10 19.35
N ALA A 584 1.61 -23.71 18.39
CA ALA A 584 1.06 -24.80 17.58
C ALA A 584 0.72 -26.02 18.46
N GLY A 585 1.58 -26.36 19.38
CA GLY A 585 1.35 -27.49 20.35
C GLY A 585 0.13 -27.22 21.24
N ASP A 586 0.04 -26.03 21.81
CA ASP A 586 -1.10 -25.64 22.66
C ASP A 586 -2.41 -25.57 21.87
N PHE A 587 -2.35 -25.04 20.65
CA PHE A 587 -3.49 -24.99 19.74
C PHE A 587 -3.98 -26.39 19.36
N ALA A 588 -3.07 -27.27 18.97
CA ALA A 588 -3.39 -28.65 18.59
C ALA A 588 -3.99 -29.44 19.76
N ALA A 589 -3.48 -29.26 20.96
CA ALA A 589 -4.04 -29.86 22.15
C ALA A 589 -5.49 -29.37 22.43
N SER A 590 -5.73 -28.09 22.24
CA SER A 590 -7.07 -27.52 22.40
C SER A 590 -8.04 -28.07 21.35
N VAL A 591 -7.63 -28.20 20.10
CA VAL A 591 -8.44 -28.78 19.02
C VAL A 591 -8.76 -30.24 19.30
N LYS A 592 -7.76 -31.01 19.75
CA LYS A 592 -7.93 -32.43 20.10
C LYS A 592 -8.91 -32.61 21.25
N ALA A 593 -8.91 -31.70 22.22
CA ALA A 593 -9.84 -31.71 23.34
C ALA A 593 -11.27 -31.35 22.95
N GLY A 594 -11.54 -31.02 21.70
CA GLY A 594 -12.85 -30.59 21.19
C GLY A 594 -13.23 -29.15 21.53
N GLU A 595 -12.28 -28.37 22.04
CA GLU A 595 -12.51 -26.95 22.31
C GLU A 595 -12.51 -26.13 21.03
N GLU A 596 -13.30 -25.05 21.00
CA GLU A 596 -13.30 -24.10 19.93
C GLU A 596 -12.03 -23.25 20.00
N SER A 597 -11.16 -23.36 18.99
CA SER A 597 -9.81 -22.80 18.99
C SER A 597 -9.53 -22.04 17.71
N VAL A 598 -8.93 -20.86 17.83
CA VAL A 598 -8.56 -19.99 16.70
C VAL A 598 -7.12 -19.55 16.87
N ALA A 599 -6.32 -19.67 15.82
CA ALA A 599 -4.96 -19.15 15.77
C ALA A 599 -4.91 -17.88 14.95
N GLN A 600 -4.22 -16.86 15.44
CA GLN A 600 -4.12 -15.56 14.76
C GLN A 600 -2.67 -15.05 14.73
N VAL A 601 -2.25 -14.65 13.54
CA VAL A 601 -0.98 -13.93 13.33
C VAL A 601 -1.11 -13.02 12.13
N SER A 602 -0.42 -11.89 12.16
CA SER A 602 -0.42 -10.92 11.07
C SER A 602 0.66 -11.23 10.04
N GLY A 603 0.33 -11.08 8.78
CA GLY A 603 1.25 -11.26 7.66
C GLY A 603 1.14 -12.62 6.99
N VAL A 604 1.14 -12.61 5.66
CA VAL A 604 0.97 -13.84 4.84
C VAL A 604 2.06 -14.87 5.15
N ARG A 605 3.30 -14.42 5.26
CA ARG A 605 4.43 -15.30 5.59
C ARG A 605 4.27 -15.96 6.97
N GLU A 606 3.96 -15.14 7.97
CA GLU A 606 3.82 -15.63 9.35
C GLU A 606 2.63 -16.59 9.47
N GLN A 607 1.55 -16.33 8.77
CA GLN A 607 0.40 -17.24 8.69
C GLN A 607 0.78 -18.58 8.05
N ALA A 608 1.57 -18.58 6.99
CA ALA A 608 2.03 -19.79 6.33
C ALA A 608 2.94 -20.63 7.23
N ILE A 609 3.87 -19.98 7.91
CA ILE A 609 4.80 -20.65 8.86
C ILE A 609 4.01 -21.26 10.02
N LEU A 610 3.12 -20.51 10.61
CA LEU A 610 2.30 -20.98 11.74
C LEU A 610 1.34 -22.09 11.31
N THR A 611 0.73 -21.97 10.14
CA THR A 611 -0.13 -23.02 9.57
C THR A 611 0.62 -24.35 9.44
N GLN A 612 1.84 -24.28 8.95
CA GLN A 612 2.65 -25.50 8.80
C GLN A 612 3.02 -26.10 10.16
N ALA A 613 3.39 -25.29 11.14
CA ALA A 613 3.66 -25.75 12.51
C ALA A 613 2.42 -26.39 13.15
N ILE A 614 1.25 -25.77 12.98
CA ILE A 614 -0.03 -26.30 13.48
C ILE A 614 -0.38 -27.62 12.79
N ARG A 615 -0.26 -27.70 11.46
CA ARG A 615 -0.56 -28.92 10.72
C ARG A 615 0.36 -30.06 11.14
N SER A 616 1.64 -29.80 11.36
CA SER A 616 2.60 -30.77 11.85
C SER A 616 2.19 -31.33 13.21
N GLU A 617 1.80 -30.47 14.15
CA GLU A 617 1.33 -30.89 15.48
C GLU A 617 0.01 -31.66 15.42
N LEU A 618 -0.93 -31.21 14.55
CA LEU A 618 -2.20 -31.92 14.37
C LEU A 618 -2.03 -33.31 13.77
N LYS A 619 -1.05 -33.48 12.87
CA LYS A 619 -0.68 -34.81 12.35
C LYS A 619 -0.10 -35.69 13.43
N THR A 620 0.81 -35.17 14.26
CA THR A 620 1.41 -35.87 15.39
C THR A 620 0.36 -36.33 16.39
N GLN A 621 -0.66 -35.51 16.64
CA GLN A 621 -1.75 -35.82 17.57
C GLN A 621 -2.90 -36.62 16.96
N GLY A 622 -2.81 -36.95 15.67
CA GLY A 622 -3.81 -37.76 14.98
C GLY A 622 -5.10 -37.06 14.60
N VAL A 623 -5.13 -35.72 14.68
CA VAL A 623 -6.29 -34.90 14.26
C VAL A 623 -6.36 -34.77 12.74
N LEU A 624 -5.21 -34.60 12.08
CA LEU A 624 -5.08 -34.67 10.62
C LEU A 624 -4.68 -36.09 10.20
N GLY A 625 -5.38 -36.62 9.18
CA GLY A 625 -5.12 -37.91 8.62
C GLY A 625 -3.93 -37.96 7.66
N HIS A 626 -3.54 -39.18 7.32
CA HIS A 626 -2.56 -39.49 6.29
C HIS A 626 -3.17 -40.48 5.29
N PRO A 627 -2.83 -40.46 3.99
CA PRO A 627 -2.06 -39.42 3.26
C PRO A 627 -2.84 -38.14 3.03
N GLU A 628 -2.12 -37.06 2.69
CA GLU A 628 -2.71 -35.82 2.25
C GLU A 628 -2.71 -35.71 0.71
N VAL A 629 -3.63 -34.94 0.18
CA VAL A 629 -3.78 -34.64 -1.25
C VAL A 629 -3.43 -33.18 -1.47
N THR A 630 -2.75 -32.86 -2.56
CA THR A 630 -2.50 -31.49 -2.97
C THR A 630 -3.54 -31.05 -3.99
N MET A 631 -4.24 -29.96 -3.71
CA MET A 631 -5.21 -29.37 -4.63
C MET A 631 -4.81 -27.96 -5.02
N THR A 632 -5.27 -27.50 -6.18
CA THR A 632 -5.18 -26.10 -6.61
C THR A 632 -6.40 -25.35 -6.11
N ALA A 633 -6.17 -24.27 -5.38
CA ALA A 633 -7.22 -23.40 -4.87
C ALA A 633 -6.93 -21.94 -5.27
N LEU A 634 -7.96 -21.08 -5.28
CA LEU A 634 -7.84 -19.70 -5.62
C LEU A 634 -7.93 -18.80 -4.39
N SER A 635 -6.93 -17.97 -4.21
CA SER A 635 -6.92 -16.89 -3.22
C SER A 635 -7.19 -15.55 -3.91
N PRO A 636 -8.13 -14.72 -3.43
CA PRO A 636 -8.42 -13.44 -4.05
C PRO A 636 -7.28 -12.45 -3.86
N VAL A 637 -7.03 -11.66 -4.90
CA VAL A 637 -6.17 -10.48 -4.86
C VAL A 637 -7.08 -9.26 -4.94
N TRP A 638 -7.07 -8.45 -3.90
CA TRP A 638 -7.93 -7.28 -3.84
C TRP A 638 -7.46 -6.21 -4.81
N LEU A 639 -8.34 -5.87 -5.75
CA LEU A 639 -8.19 -4.76 -6.67
C LEU A 639 -9.12 -3.64 -6.22
N ASP A 640 -8.57 -2.62 -5.60
CA ASP A 640 -9.30 -1.37 -5.46
C ASP A 640 -9.36 -0.64 -6.82
N SER A 641 -10.14 0.41 -6.92
CA SER A 641 -10.34 1.15 -8.17
C SER A 641 -9.06 1.73 -8.76
N ARG A 642 -7.98 1.76 -7.99
CA ARG A 642 -6.72 2.38 -8.37
C ARG A 642 -5.59 1.38 -8.55
N SER A 643 -5.47 0.38 -7.69
CA SER A 643 -4.52 -0.71 -7.86
C SER A 643 -4.81 -1.54 -9.10
N ARG A 644 -6.05 -1.58 -9.53
CA ARG A 644 -6.52 -2.21 -10.76
C ARG A 644 -5.74 -1.76 -12.00
N TYR A 645 -5.26 -0.55 -12.04
CA TYR A 645 -4.52 0.03 -13.16
C TYR A 645 -3.00 -0.11 -13.05
N LEU A 646 -2.49 -0.74 -11.99
CA LEU A 646 -1.08 -1.00 -11.80
C LEU A 646 -0.67 -2.30 -12.49
N ARG A 647 0.28 -2.26 -13.40
CA ARG A 647 0.81 -3.47 -14.06
C ARG A 647 1.35 -4.49 -13.05
N ASP A 648 1.93 -4.02 -11.97
CA ASP A 648 2.53 -4.86 -10.93
C ASP A 648 1.53 -5.78 -10.21
N MET A 649 0.25 -5.47 -10.30
CA MET A 649 -0.80 -6.32 -9.73
C MET A 649 -1.01 -7.61 -10.53
N TYR A 650 -0.62 -7.61 -11.81
CA TYR A 650 -0.87 -8.70 -12.73
C TYR A 650 0.42 -9.39 -13.10
N ARG A 651 0.41 -10.71 -13.10
CA ARG A 651 1.54 -11.52 -13.53
C ARG A 651 1.08 -12.82 -14.19
N PRO A 652 1.92 -13.43 -15.04
CA PRO A 652 1.58 -14.69 -15.69
C PRO A 652 1.22 -15.78 -14.66
N GLY A 653 0.23 -16.59 -14.99
CA GLY A 653 -0.27 -17.67 -14.15
C GLY A 653 -1.39 -17.28 -13.22
N MET A 654 -1.63 -15.99 -12.99
CA MET A 654 -2.77 -15.53 -12.20
C MET A 654 -4.07 -15.76 -12.94
N VAL A 655 -5.16 -15.86 -12.20
CA VAL A 655 -6.51 -16.12 -12.72
C VAL A 655 -7.33 -14.84 -12.64
N MET A 656 -8.02 -14.53 -13.74
CA MET A 656 -8.99 -13.44 -13.79
C MET A 656 -10.38 -13.96 -14.07
N GLU A 657 -11.37 -13.39 -13.43
CA GLU A 657 -12.78 -13.66 -13.71
C GLU A 657 -13.49 -12.37 -14.09
N GLN A 658 -14.34 -12.45 -15.12
CA GLN A 658 -15.22 -11.36 -15.52
C GLN A 658 -16.67 -11.77 -15.30
N TRP A 659 -17.44 -10.91 -14.63
CA TRP A 659 -18.88 -11.09 -14.52
C TRP A 659 -19.56 -10.87 -15.86
N ASN A 660 -20.32 -11.85 -16.29
CA ASN A 660 -21.15 -11.78 -17.48
C ASN A 660 -22.63 -11.64 -17.07
N PRO A 661 -23.25 -10.47 -17.27
CA PRO A 661 -24.65 -10.26 -16.87
C PRO A 661 -25.67 -11.04 -17.70
N GLU A 662 -25.34 -11.45 -18.94
CA GLU A 662 -26.23 -12.23 -19.80
C GLU A 662 -26.36 -13.66 -19.29
N THR A 663 -25.24 -14.30 -18.96
CA THR A 663 -25.23 -15.67 -18.44
C THR A 663 -25.37 -15.75 -16.93
N ARG A 664 -25.25 -14.62 -16.23
CA ARG A 664 -25.20 -14.50 -14.76
C ARG A 664 -24.15 -15.41 -14.14
N SER A 665 -23.00 -15.48 -14.78
CA SER A 665 -21.87 -16.31 -14.37
C SER A 665 -20.58 -15.55 -14.59
N HIS A 666 -19.49 -16.08 -14.04
CA HIS A 666 -18.14 -15.54 -14.25
C HIS A 666 -17.43 -16.35 -15.34
N ASP A 667 -16.86 -15.63 -16.32
CA ASP A 667 -15.93 -16.19 -17.27
C ASP A 667 -14.52 -16.15 -16.68
N ARG A 668 -13.83 -17.28 -16.74
CA ARG A 668 -12.51 -17.45 -16.10
C ARG A 668 -11.41 -17.54 -17.15
N TYR A 669 -10.32 -16.83 -16.86
CA TYR A 669 -9.14 -16.75 -17.72
C TYR A 669 -7.86 -16.89 -16.88
N VAL A 670 -6.81 -17.37 -17.54
CA VAL A 670 -5.44 -17.36 -16.97
C VAL A 670 -4.62 -16.31 -17.72
N ILE A 671 -3.85 -15.54 -16.99
CA ILE A 671 -2.94 -14.55 -17.57
C ILE A 671 -1.74 -15.29 -18.17
N ASP A 672 -1.58 -15.25 -19.48
CA ASP A 672 -0.42 -15.81 -20.17
C ASP A 672 0.74 -14.82 -20.22
N ARG A 673 0.43 -13.53 -20.43
CA ARG A 673 1.45 -12.48 -20.60
C ARG A 673 0.94 -11.14 -20.10
N VAL A 674 1.85 -10.39 -19.51
CA VAL A 674 1.67 -8.96 -19.21
C VAL A 674 2.59 -8.17 -20.13
N THR A 675 2.00 -7.39 -21.04
CA THR A 675 2.77 -6.62 -22.01
C THR A 675 2.85 -5.17 -21.56
N ALA A 676 4.03 -4.75 -21.16
CA ALA A 676 4.26 -3.43 -20.60
C ALA A 676 4.10 -2.30 -21.62
N GLN A 677 4.56 -2.51 -22.85
CA GLN A 677 4.54 -1.50 -23.90
C GLN A 677 3.12 -1.09 -24.30
N SER A 678 2.21 -2.06 -24.42
CA SER A 678 0.81 -1.84 -24.74
C SER A 678 -0.08 -1.72 -23.50
N HIS A 679 0.48 -1.84 -22.30
CA HIS A 679 -0.24 -1.83 -21.03
C HIS A 679 -1.45 -2.78 -21.06
N SER A 680 -1.19 -4.03 -21.47
CA SER A 680 -2.22 -5.02 -21.73
C SER A 680 -1.90 -6.39 -21.13
N LEU A 681 -2.94 -7.19 -21.00
CA LEU A 681 -2.89 -8.58 -20.55
C LEU A 681 -3.29 -9.50 -21.70
N THR A 682 -2.57 -10.58 -21.90
CA THR A 682 -3.01 -11.69 -22.75
C THR A 682 -3.67 -12.74 -21.86
N LEU A 683 -4.96 -12.96 -22.06
CA LEU A 683 -5.77 -13.88 -21.27
C LEU A 683 -6.10 -15.13 -22.10
N ARG A 684 -6.02 -16.29 -21.48
CA ARG A 684 -6.35 -17.59 -22.10
C ARG A 684 -7.55 -18.19 -21.39
N ASP A 685 -8.56 -18.63 -22.14
CA ASP A 685 -9.70 -19.35 -21.59
C ASP A 685 -9.44 -20.86 -21.44
N ALA A 686 -10.42 -21.57 -20.91
CA ALA A 686 -10.33 -23.02 -20.69
C ALA A 686 -10.19 -23.83 -21.99
N GLN A 687 -10.60 -23.29 -23.13
CA GLN A 687 -10.48 -23.89 -24.44
C GLN A 687 -9.15 -23.58 -25.15
N GLY A 688 -8.31 -22.79 -24.53
CA GLY A 688 -7.02 -22.36 -25.05
C GLY A 688 -7.07 -21.15 -25.98
N GLU A 689 -8.21 -20.52 -26.16
CA GLU A 689 -8.35 -19.29 -26.94
C GLU A 689 -7.82 -18.10 -26.13
N THR A 690 -7.12 -17.22 -26.81
CA THR A 690 -6.49 -16.04 -26.19
C THR A 690 -7.18 -14.76 -26.62
N GLN A 691 -7.20 -13.79 -25.72
CA GLN A 691 -7.64 -12.43 -26.01
C GLN A 691 -6.70 -11.44 -25.31
N VAL A 692 -6.60 -10.25 -25.88
CA VAL A 692 -5.81 -9.17 -25.31
C VAL A 692 -6.76 -8.15 -24.71
N VAL A 693 -6.54 -7.82 -23.44
CA VAL A 693 -7.31 -6.84 -22.69
C VAL A 693 -6.39 -5.73 -22.18
N ARG A 694 -6.76 -4.50 -22.42
CA ARG A 694 -6.01 -3.35 -21.89
C ARG A 694 -6.26 -3.20 -20.39
N ILE A 695 -5.21 -2.95 -19.62
CA ILE A 695 -5.32 -2.73 -18.17
C ILE A 695 -6.21 -1.51 -17.89
N SER A 696 -6.14 -0.48 -18.73
CA SER A 696 -7.00 0.71 -18.63
C SER A 696 -8.50 0.44 -18.80
N SER A 697 -8.88 -0.67 -19.43
CA SER A 697 -10.29 -1.06 -19.64
C SER A 697 -10.84 -1.97 -18.54
N LEU A 698 -10.01 -2.37 -17.57
CA LEU A 698 -10.44 -3.23 -16.48
C LEU A 698 -11.31 -2.44 -15.50
N ASP A 699 -12.56 -2.81 -15.39
CA ASP A 699 -13.54 -2.22 -14.50
C ASP A 699 -13.84 -3.14 -13.30
N SER A 700 -14.84 -2.81 -12.52
CA SER A 700 -15.25 -3.59 -11.35
C SER A 700 -15.84 -4.98 -11.68
N SER A 701 -16.14 -5.26 -12.95
CA SER A 701 -16.59 -6.59 -13.37
C SER A 701 -15.48 -7.65 -13.35
N TRP A 702 -14.21 -7.21 -13.29
CA TRP A 702 -13.06 -8.07 -13.24
C TRP A 702 -12.57 -8.32 -11.82
N SER A 703 -12.28 -9.56 -11.51
CA SER A 703 -11.67 -10.00 -10.26
C SER A 703 -10.37 -10.75 -10.53
N LEU A 704 -9.42 -10.65 -9.61
CA LEU A 704 -8.09 -11.25 -9.74
C LEU A 704 -7.88 -12.28 -8.62
N PHE A 705 -7.29 -13.43 -8.97
CA PHE A 705 -6.98 -14.51 -8.05
C PHE A 705 -5.58 -15.04 -8.26
N ARG A 706 -4.99 -15.58 -7.20
CA ARG A 706 -3.77 -16.37 -7.26
C ARG A 706 -4.11 -17.84 -7.12
N PRO A 707 -3.72 -18.70 -8.08
CA PRO A 707 -3.79 -20.13 -7.87
C PRO A 707 -2.68 -20.56 -6.90
N GLU A 708 -3.04 -21.34 -5.90
CA GLU A 708 -2.11 -21.87 -4.91
C GLU A 708 -2.30 -23.38 -4.78
N LYS A 709 -1.20 -24.09 -4.65
CA LYS A 709 -1.24 -25.52 -4.33
C LYS A 709 -1.33 -25.67 -2.81
N MET A 710 -2.37 -26.34 -2.36
CA MET A 710 -2.71 -26.46 -0.96
C MET A 710 -2.80 -27.93 -0.57
N PRO A 711 -2.07 -28.38 0.46
CA PRO A 711 -2.22 -29.72 0.98
C PRO A 711 -3.51 -29.84 1.79
N VAL A 712 -4.25 -30.91 1.57
CA VAL A 712 -5.51 -31.19 2.26
C VAL A 712 -5.49 -32.64 2.80
N ALA A 713 -5.79 -32.78 4.08
CA ALA A 713 -5.90 -34.08 4.75
C ALA A 713 -7.30 -34.25 5.36
N ASP A 714 -7.64 -35.47 5.76
CA ASP A 714 -8.83 -35.72 6.54
C ASP A 714 -8.77 -34.92 7.85
N GLY A 715 -9.84 -34.22 8.19
CA GLY A 715 -9.90 -33.33 9.35
C GLY A 715 -9.42 -31.89 9.08
N GLU A 716 -9.02 -31.55 7.87
CA GLU A 716 -8.55 -30.21 7.50
C GLU A 716 -9.63 -29.15 7.71
N ARG A 717 -9.19 -27.97 8.11
CA ARG A 717 -10.03 -26.78 8.22
C ARG A 717 -9.76 -25.86 7.04
N LEU A 718 -10.81 -25.55 6.27
CA LEU A 718 -10.73 -24.68 5.11
C LEU A 718 -11.57 -23.43 5.32
N ARG A 719 -11.17 -22.35 4.69
CA ARG A 719 -11.91 -21.10 4.67
C ARG A 719 -12.33 -20.77 3.24
N VAL A 720 -13.61 -20.44 3.06
CA VAL A 720 -14.15 -20.04 1.77
C VAL A 720 -13.70 -18.62 1.45
N THR A 721 -13.17 -18.40 0.25
CA THR A 721 -12.71 -17.08 -0.21
C THR A 721 -13.66 -16.45 -1.23
N GLY A 722 -14.66 -17.18 -1.67
CA GLY A 722 -15.65 -16.70 -2.62
C GLY A 722 -16.74 -17.74 -2.87
N LYS A 723 -17.58 -17.49 -3.86
CA LYS A 723 -18.69 -18.38 -4.19
C LYS A 723 -18.21 -19.73 -4.71
N ILE A 724 -18.76 -20.81 -4.16
CA ILE A 724 -18.49 -22.18 -4.59
C ILE A 724 -19.74 -22.72 -5.30
N PRO A 725 -19.63 -23.23 -6.54
CA PRO A 725 -20.77 -23.79 -7.25
C PRO A 725 -21.44 -24.93 -6.48
N GLY A 726 -22.75 -24.91 -6.38
CA GLY A 726 -23.54 -25.94 -5.69
C GLY A 726 -23.62 -25.84 -4.18
N LEU A 727 -22.92 -24.88 -3.57
CA LEU A 727 -23.00 -24.64 -2.14
C LEU A 727 -23.54 -23.26 -1.83
N ARG A 728 -24.28 -23.15 -0.75
CA ARG A 728 -24.72 -21.86 -0.16
C ARG A 728 -23.71 -21.39 0.87
N VAL A 729 -22.53 -20.99 0.40
CA VAL A 729 -21.45 -20.46 1.20
C VAL A 729 -20.99 -19.14 0.63
N SER A 730 -20.31 -18.38 1.46
CA SER A 730 -19.78 -17.07 1.10
C SER A 730 -18.41 -16.90 1.72
N GLY A 731 -17.66 -15.92 1.23
CA GLY A 731 -16.31 -15.62 1.75
C GLY A 731 -16.29 -15.47 3.26
N GLY A 732 -15.37 -16.14 3.91
CA GLY A 732 -15.22 -16.20 5.36
C GLY A 732 -15.85 -17.41 6.04
N ASP A 733 -16.74 -18.15 5.38
CA ASP A 733 -17.30 -19.37 5.93
C ASP A 733 -16.23 -20.44 6.08
N ARG A 734 -16.37 -21.29 7.10
CA ARG A 734 -15.44 -22.39 7.38
C ARG A 734 -16.02 -23.71 6.93
N LEU A 735 -15.20 -24.53 6.31
CA LEU A 735 -15.50 -25.89 5.95
C LEU A 735 -14.56 -26.84 6.69
N GLN A 736 -15.09 -27.97 7.15
CA GLN A 736 -14.26 -29.02 7.72
C GLN A 736 -14.25 -30.23 6.78
N VAL A 737 -13.04 -30.69 6.44
CA VAL A 737 -12.87 -31.85 5.58
C VAL A 737 -13.10 -33.11 6.37
N ALA A 738 -14.14 -33.86 6.04
CA ALA A 738 -14.40 -35.17 6.65
C ALA A 738 -13.49 -36.24 6.06
N SER A 739 -13.36 -36.25 4.72
CA SER A 739 -12.46 -37.17 4.02
C SER A 739 -12.02 -36.55 2.68
N VAL A 740 -10.83 -36.91 2.21
CA VAL A 740 -10.28 -36.45 0.96
C VAL A 740 -9.65 -37.60 0.19
N SER A 741 -9.87 -37.61 -1.14
CA SER A 741 -9.20 -38.48 -2.10
C SER A 741 -8.60 -37.65 -3.23
N GLU A 742 -7.90 -38.28 -4.15
CA GLU A 742 -7.29 -37.55 -5.29
C GLU A 742 -8.32 -36.84 -6.17
N ASP A 743 -9.56 -37.33 -6.23
CA ASP A 743 -10.60 -36.82 -7.11
C ASP A 743 -11.62 -35.92 -6.41
N ALA A 744 -11.88 -36.18 -5.13
CA ALA A 744 -12.95 -35.51 -4.42
C ALA A 744 -12.69 -35.39 -2.92
N MET A 745 -13.31 -34.41 -2.28
CA MET A 745 -13.34 -34.28 -0.84
C MET A 745 -14.77 -34.13 -0.33
N THR A 746 -15.03 -34.73 0.82
CA THR A 746 -16.28 -34.57 1.55
C THR A 746 -16.10 -33.54 2.64
N VAL A 747 -16.92 -32.50 2.65
CA VAL A 747 -16.82 -31.38 3.59
C VAL A 747 -18.11 -31.23 4.39
N VAL A 748 -17.95 -30.87 5.65
CA VAL A 748 -19.04 -30.45 6.52
C VAL A 748 -19.24 -28.95 6.33
N VAL A 749 -20.46 -28.56 5.92
CA VAL A 749 -20.81 -27.18 5.62
C VAL A 749 -21.69 -26.64 6.75
N PRO A 750 -21.42 -25.43 7.28
CA PRO A 750 -22.26 -24.83 8.33
C PRO A 750 -23.70 -24.68 7.84
N GLY A 751 -24.66 -25.08 8.69
CA GLY A 751 -26.08 -24.98 8.39
C GLY A 751 -26.63 -26.04 7.43
N ARG A 752 -25.84 -27.00 7.02
CA ARG A 752 -26.26 -28.14 6.18
C ARG A 752 -26.19 -29.44 6.98
N ALA A 753 -27.25 -30.21 6.97
CA ALA A 753 -27.37 -31.45 7.73
C ALA A 753 -26.47 -32.57 7.15
N GLU A 754 -26.34 -32.64 5.83
CA GLU A 754 -25.51 -33.64 5.17
C GLU A 754 -24.20 -33.04 4.64
N PRO A 755 -23.08 -33.82 4.67
CA PRO A 755 -21.84 -33.38 4.05
C PRO A 755 -21.99 -33.17 2.53
N ALA A 756 -21.24 -32.22 2.02
CA ALA A 756 -21.17 -31.94 0.58
C ALA A 756 -19.91 -32.58 -0.02
N THR A 757 -19.99 -32.96 -1.28
CA THR A 757 -18.84 -33.45 -2.04
C THR A 757 -18.34 -32.37 -2.97
N LEU A 758 -17.06 -32.05 -2.90
CA LEU A 758 -16.39 -31.07 -3.76
C LEU A 758 -15.28 -31.76 -4.57
N PRO A 759 -15.05 -31.34 -5.82
CA PRO A 759 -13.94 -31.86 -6.61
C PRO A 759 -12.59 -31.36 -6.06
N VAL A 760 -11.58 -32.23 -6.14
CA VAL A 760 -10.19 -31.83 -5.90
C VAL A 760 -9.62 -31.37 -7.24
N ALA A 761 -9.38 -30.06 -7.35
CA ALA A 761 -8.93 -29.44 -8.59
C ALA A 761 -7.41 -29.50 -8.73
N ASP A 762 -6.94 -29.74 -9.95
CA ASP A 762 -5.52 -29.70 -10.32
C ASP A 762 -5.23 -28.58 -11.33
N SER A 763 -6.27 -27.89 -11.81
CA SER A 763 -6.19 -26.83 -12.82
C SER A 763 -6.69 -25.50 -12.27
N PRO A 764 -6.08 -24.36 -12.68
CA PRO A 764 -6.59 -23.03 -12.34
C PRO A 764 -8.04 -22.79 -12.82
N PHE A 765 -8.46 -23.40 -13.93
CA PHE A 765 -9.80 -23.22 -14.50
C PHE A 765 -10.90 -23.89 -13.66
N THR A 766 -10.56 -24.95 -12.93
CA THR A 766 -11.51 -25.69 -12.10
C THR A 766 -11.30 -25.47 -10.60
N ALA A 767 -10.29 -24.70 -10.22
CA ALA A 767 -9.93 -24.46 -8.84
C ALA A 767 -11.06 -23.76 -8.06
N LEU A 768 -11.26 -24.19 -6.84
CA LEU A 768 -12.25 -23.63 -5.93
C LEU A 768 -11.66 -22.45 -5.16
N LYS A 769 -12.51 -21.53 -4.76
CA LYS A 769 -12.16 -20.34 -3.95
C LYS A 769 -12.07 -20.74 -2.48
N LEU A 770 -10.97 -21.36 -2.12
CA LEU A 770 -10.66 -21.90 -0.79
C LEU A 770 -9.25 -21.51 -0.38
N GLU A 771 -9.03 -21.44 0.93
CA GLU A 771 -7.71 -21.31 1.54
C GLU A 771 -7.66 -22.12 2.82
N ASN A 772 -6.45 -22.35 3.35
CA ASN A 772 -6.29 -23.01 4.65
C ASN A 772 -6.91 -22.16 5.75
N GLY A 773 -7.68 -22.78 6.63
CA GLY A 773 -8.45 -22.09 7.66
C GLY A 773 -7.90 -22.20 9.08
N TRP A 774 -6.71 -22.76 9.30
CA TRP A 774 -6.15 -22.93 10.65
C TRP A 774 -5.72 -21.61 11.28
N VAL A 775 -5.15 -20.69 10.50
CA VAL A 775 -4.65 -19.41 10.98
C VAL A 775 -5.41 -18.26 10.33
N GLU A 776 -5.81 -17.31 11.14
CA GLU A 776 -6.57 -16.13 10.70
C GLU A 776 -5.80 -14.84 10.98
N THR A 777 -6.21 -13.78 10.30
CA THR A 777 -5.73 -12.42 10.57
C THR A 777 -6.41 -11.87 11.82
N PRO A 778 -5.70 -11.17 12.72
CA PRO A 778 -6.30 -10.50 13.86
C PRO A 778 -7.38 -9.49 13.45
N GLY A 779 -8.36 -9.27 14.31
CA GLY A 779 -9.44 -8.31 14.10
C GLY A 779 -10.70 -8.89 13.47
N HIS A 780 -10.71 -10.17 13.14
CA HIS A 780 -11.93 -10.86 12.71
C HIS A 780 -12.72 -11.35 13.92
N SER A 781 -14.04 -11.13 13.90
CA SER A 781 -14.91 -11.66 14.93
C SER A 781 -14.89 -13.18 14.93
N VAL A 782 -14.66 -13.78 16.08
CA VAL A 782 -14.85 -15.21 16.31
C VAL A 782 -15.90 -15.40 17.38
N SER A 783 -16.38 -16.64 17.52
CA SER A 783 -17.30 -17.02 18.56
C SER A 783 -16.79 -16.64 19.96
N ASP A 784 -17.67 -16.16 20.81
CA ASP A 784 -17.35 -15.81 22.20
C ASP A 784 -16.88 -16.98 23.06
N SER A 785 -17.10 -18.21 22.61
CA SER A 785 -16.65 -19.44 23.25
C SER A 785 -15.25 -19.89 22.82
N ALA A 786 -14.66 -19.25 21.80
CA ALA A 786 -13.38 -19.67 21.26
C ALA A 786 -12.20 -19.18 22.11
N THR A 787 -11.17 -20.02 22.25
CA THR A 787 -9.87 -19.62 22.75
C THR A 787 -9.00 -19.15 21.59
N VAL A 788 -8.42 -17.96 21.72
CA VAL A 788 -7.55 -17.36 20.69
C VAL A 788 -6.10 -17.55 21.07
N PHE A 789 -5.35 -18.13 20.15
CA PHE A 789 -3.90 -18.32 20.24
C PHE A 789 -3.26 -17.33 19.26
N ALA A 790 -2.67 -16.28 19.78
CA ALA A 790 -2.17 -15.19 18.93
C ALA A 790 -0.68 -14.91 19.14
N SER A 791 -0.01 -14.50 18.09
CA SER A 791 1.32 -13.90 18.16
C SER A 791 1.32 -12.59 17.40
N VAL A 792 1.90 -11.55 18.01
CA VAL A 792 1.96 -10.20 17.44
C VAL A 792 3.39 -9.70 17.49
N THR A 793 3.82 -9.01 16.45
CA THR A 793 5.16 -8.39 16.41
C THR A 793 5.26 -7.27 17.45
N GLN A 794 6.45 -7.05 18.00
CA GLN A 794 6.69 -5.98 18.98
C GLN A 794 6.24 -4.60 18.47
N MET A 795 6.42 -4.36 17.19
CA MET A 795 6.06 -3.10 16.54
C MET A 795 4.55 -2.85 16.48
N ALA A 796 3.76 -3.91 16.44
CA ALA A 796 2.32 -3.84 16.32
C ALA A 796 1.59 -3.94 17.68
N MET A 797 2.31 -4.07 18.77
CA MET A 797 1.71 -4.17 20.10
C MET A 797 1.28 -2.81 20.62
N ASP A 798 -0.02 -2.63 20.79
CA ASP A 798 -0.64 -1.48 21.44
C ASP A 798 -2.03 -1.86 21.98
N ASN A 799 -2.72 -0.92 22.56
CA ASN A 799 -4.07 -1.14 23.10
C ASN A 799 -5.08 -1.52 22.00
N ALA A 800 -4.95 -0.96 20.81
CA ALA A 800 -5.80 -1.31 19.67
C ALA A 800 -5.61 -2.76 19.23
N THR A 801 -4.40 -3.28 19.29
CA THR A 801 -4.11 -4.69 19.03
C THR A 801 -4.78 -5.59 20.05
N LEU A 802 -4.67 -5.25 21.34
CA LEU A 802 -5.35 -5.98 22.42
C LEU A 802 -6.87 -5.98 22.21
N ASN A 803 -7.44 -4.82 21.86
CA ASN A 803 -8.87 -4.72 21.57
C ASN A 803 -9.29 -5.60 20.38
N GLY A 804 -8.46 -5.66 19.35
CA GLY A 804 -8.67 -6.54 18.20
C GLY A 804 -8.65 -8.02 18.57
N LEU A 805 -7.76 -8.43 19.45
CA LEU A 805 -7.67 -9.80 19.97
C LEU A 805 -8.83 -10.12 20.92
N ALA A 806 -9.18 -9.22 21.81
CA ALA A 806 -10.28 -9.39 22.76
C ALA A 806 -11.65 -9.56 22.09
N ARG A 807 -11.84 -9.03 20.90
CA ARG A 807 -13.02 -9.27 20.07
C ARG A 807 -13.15 -10.70 19.58
N SER A 808 -12.07 -11.43 19.61
CA SER A 808 -11.96 -12.68 18.89
C SER A 808 -12.33 -13.89 19.71
N GLY A 809 -12.60 -13.75 21.00
CA GLY A 809 -12.96 -14.95 21.74
C GLY A 809 -13.05 -14.79 23.27
N ARG A 810 -13.30 -15.91 23.91
CA ARG A 810 -13.46 -16.06 25.36
C ARG A 810 -12.15 -15.82 26.11
N ASP A 811 -11.06 -16.49 25.70
CA ASP A 811 -9.74 -16.38 26.29
C ASP A 811 -8.73 -16.05 25.18
N VAL A 812 -7.82 -15.15 25.48
CA VAL A 812 -6.74 -14.78 24.55
C VAL A 812 -5.41 -15.18 25.15
N ARG A 813 -4.66 -16.01 24.45
CA ARG A 813 -3.28 -16.36 24.77
C ARG A 813 -2.37 -15.65 23.78
N LEU A 814 -1.55 -14.75 24.29
CA LEU A 814 -0.62 -13.96 23.49
C LEU A 814 0.80 -14.47 23.66
N TYR A 815 1.36 -15.00 22.61
CA TYR A 815 2.74 -15.48 22.54
C TYR A 815 3.63 -14.33 22.09
N SER A 816 4.45 -13.83 23.01
CA SER A 816 5.24 -12.61 22.82
C SER A 816 6.73 -12.92 22.82
N SER A 817 7.48 -12.16 22.01
CA SER A 817 8.94 -12.19 22.03
C SER A 817 9.54 -11.41 23.20
N LEU A 818 8.74 -10.61 23.88
CA LEU A 818 9.11 -9.83 25.06
C LEU A 818 8.69 -10.56 26.35
N ASP A 819 9.31 -10.19 27.45
CA ASP A 819 8.86 -10.62 28.77
C ASP A 819 7.44 -10.09 29.08
N GLU A 820 6.80 -10.68 30.06
CA GLU A 820 5.44 -10.32 30.44
C GLU A 820 5.27 -8.84 30.84
N PRO A 821 6.12 -8.22 31.67
CA PRO A 821 5.99 -6.81 32.02
C PRO A 821 6.09 -5.86 30.82
N ARG A 822 7.03 -6.10 29.90
CA ARG A 822 7.22 -5.26 28.70
C ARG A 822 6.07 -5.43 27.73
N THR A 823 5.54 -6.64 27.57
CA THR A 823 4.37 -6.92 26.74
C THR A 823 3.15 -6.20 27.29
N ALA A 824 2.91 -6.30 28.59
CA ALA A 824 1.81 -5.61 29.26
C ALA A 824 1.90 -4.10 29.12
N GLU A 825 3.11 -3.52 29.27
CA GLU A 825 3.36 -2.09 29.08
C GLU A 825 3.02 -1.64 27.64
N LYS A 826 3.46 -2.40 26.65
CA LYS A 826 3.15 -2.07 25.25
C LYS A 826 1.66 -2.16 24.93
N LEU A 827 0.97 -3.19 25.43
CA LEU A 827 -0.47 -3.36 25.24
C LEU A 827 -1.30 -2.27 25.94
N ALA A 828 -0.75 -1.59 26.93
CA ALA A 828 -1.41 -0.47 27.60
C ALA A 828 -1.29 0.86 26.83
N ARG A 829 -0.40 0.96 25.86
CA ARG A 829 -0.19 2.18 25.06
C ARG A 829 -1.32 2.36 24.05
N HIS A 830 -1.87 3.58 24.04
CA HIS A 830 -2.86 3.93 23.01
C HIS A 830 -2.17 4.31 21.69
N PRO A 831 -2.70 3.88 20.54
CA PRO A 831 -2.17 4.31 19.25
C PRO A 831 -2.42 5.80 19.04
N SER A 832 -1.44 6.51 18.44
CA SER A 832 -1.63 7.87 17.98
C SER A 832 -2.03 7.86 16.51
N PHE A 833 -3.09 8.61 16.18
CA PHE A 833 -3.50 8.86 14.79
C PHE A 833 -3.09 10.27 14.40
N THR A 834 -2.59 10.42 13.18
CA THR A 834 -2.16 11.70 12.65
C THR A 834 -3.32 12.37 11.91
N VAL A 835 -3.67 13.57 12.33
CA VAL A 835 -4.60 14.45 11.62
C VAL A 835 -3.75 15.47 10.86
N VAL A 836 -3.74 15.34 9.54
CA VAL A 836 -2.81 16.07 8.66
C VAL A 836 -3.14 17.56 8.62
N SER A 837 -4.40 17.92 8.69
CA SER A 837 -4.84 19.33 8.70
C SER A 837 -4.24 20.11 9.87
N ASP A 838 -4.00 19.49 11.02
CA ASP A 838 -3.35 20.14 12.15
C ASP A 838 -1.85 20.35 11.92
N GLN A 839 -1.18 19.43 11.23
CA GLN A 839 0.22 19.59 10.86
C GLN A 839 0.41 20.74 9.88
N ILE A 840 -0.52 20.90 8.95
CA ILE A 840 -0.53 22.01 7.99
C ILE A 840 -0.69 23.34 8.71
N LYS A 841 -1.60 23.43 9.70
CA LYS A 841 -1.76 24.63 10.53
C LYS A 841 -0.48 25.06 11.25
N ALA A 842 0.32 24.08 11.70
CA ALA A 842 1.53 24.35 12.47
C ALA A 842 2.72 24.79 11.60
N ARG A 843 2.74 24.45 10.31
CA ARG A 843 3.94 24.54 9.46
C ARG A 843 3.78 25.31 8.17
N ALA A 844 2.57 25.38 7.62
CA ALA A 844 2.39 26.03 6.33
C ALA A 844 2.21 27.53 6.51
N GLY A 845 2.82 28.26 5.63
CA GLY A 845 2.39 29.63 5.39
C GLY A 845 0.88 29.65 5.14
N GLU A 846 0.28 30.75 5.46
CA GLU A 846 -1.17 31.00 5.50
C GLU A 846 -1.95 30.56 4.25
N THR A 847 -1.32 30.44 3.09
CA THR A 847 -1.97 30.25 1.79
C THR A 847 -2.71 28.90 1.63
N LEU A 848 -2.11 27.80 2.05
CA LEU A 848 -2.73 26.48 1.97
C LEU A 848 -3.87 26.33 2.99
N LEU A 849 -3.67 26.92 4.17
CA LEU A 849 -4.69 26.94 5.19
C LEU A 849 -5.86 27.82 4.79
N GLU A 850 -5.60 28.97 4.14
CA GLU A 850 -6.62 29.87 3.64
C GLU A 850 -7.45 29.23 2.54
N THR A 851 -6.82 28.46 1.64
CA THR A 851 -7.53 27.69 0.61
C THR A 851 -8.41 26.63 1.27
N ALA A 852 -7.89 25.88 2.23
CA ALA A 852 -8.62 24.84 2.95
C ALA A 852 -9.79 25.43 3.76
N ILE A 853 -9.58 26.56 4.45
CA ILE A 853 -10.63 27.28 5.16
C ILE A 853 -11.67 27.87 4.19
N SER A 854 -11.24 28.37 3.06
CA SER A 854 -12.12 28.88 2.00
C SER A 854 -13.02 27.76 1.47
N LEU A 855 -12.50 26.57 1.28
CA LEU A 855 -13.25 25.38 0.88
C LEU A 855 -14.27 24.97 1.94
N GLN A 856 -13.88 25.00 3.20
CA GLN A 856 -14.77 24.74 4.32
C GLN A 856 -15.92 25.76 4.38
N LYS A 857 -15.61 27.04 4.17
CA LYS A 857 -16.60 28.12 4.12
C LYS A 857 -17.50 28.04 2.88
N ALA A 858 -16.99 27.53 1.78
CA ALA A 858 -17.75 27.32 0.55
C ALA A 858 -18.74 26.14 0.61
N GLY A 859 -18.72 25.34 1.65
CA GLY A 859 -19.67 24.23 1.85
C GLY A 859 -19.48 23.09 0.84
N LEU A 860 -18.25 22.78 0.46
CA LEU A 860 -17.94 21.72 -0.47
C LEU A 860 -17.95 20.35 0.21
N HIS A 861 -19.12 19.74 0.33
CA HIS A 861 -19.35 18.56 1.12
C HIS A 861 -19.47 17.28 0.29
N THR A 862 -19.87 17.38 -0.99
CA THR A 862 -20.02 16.19 -1.82
C THR A 862 -18.73 15.84 -2.56
N PRO A 863 -18.50 14.54 -2.86
CA PRO A 863 -17.36 14.12 -3.68
C PRO A 863 -17.32 14.81 -5.05
N ALA A 864 -18.48 15.07 -5.66
CA ALA A 864 -18.56 15.77 -6.93
C ALA A 864 -18.10 17.24 -6.81
N GLN A 865 -18.52 17.94 -5.75
CA GLN A 865 -18.09 19.32 -5.49
C GLN A 865 -16.57 19.41 -5.28
N GLN A 866 -16.01 18.50 -4.52
CA GLN A 866 -14.58 18.43 -4.25
C GLN A 866 -13.78 18.12 -5.53
N ALA A 867 -14.23 17.17 -6.33
CA ALA A 867 -13.59 16.80 -7.58
C ALA A 867 -13.54 17.95 -8.59
N ILE A 868 -14.64 18.68 -8.77
CA ILE A 868 -14.69 19.83 -9.65
C ILE A 868 -13.82 20.96 -9.14
N HIS A 869 -13.83 21.20 -7.85
CA HIS A 869 -12.98 22.23 -7.24
C HIS A 869 -11.49 21.95 -7.44
N LEU A 870 -11.08 20.69 -7.37
CA LEU A 870 -9.69 20.28 -7.63
C LEU A 870 -9.33 20.32 -9.11
N ALA A 871 -10.28 20.06 -9.99
CA ALA A 871 -10.08 20.09 -11.45
C ALA A 871 -9.92 21.49 -12.02
N LEU A 872 -10.62 22.46 -11.49
CA LEU A 872 -10.65 23.85 -12.02
C LEU A 872 -9.26 24.49 -12.12
N PRO A 873 -8.43 24.51 -11.06
CA PRO A 873 -7.09 25.10 -11.15
C PRO A 873 -6.19 24.42 -12.19
N VAL A 874 -6.37 23.11 -12.39
CA VAL A 874 -5.62 22.33 -13.37
C VAL A 874 -5.94 22.81 -14.78
N LEU A 875 -7.21 22.98 -15.10
CA LEU A 875 -7.65 23.47 -16.40
C LEU A 875 -7.28 24.92 -16.60
N GLU A 876 -7.48 25.76 -15.60
CA GLU A 876 -7.19 27.20 -15.65
C GLU A 876 -5.70 27.50 -15.81
N SER A 877 -4.82 26.60 -15.37
CA SER A 877 -3.38 26.74 -15.60
C SER A 877 -2.98 26.59 -17.07
N LYS A 878 -3.79 25.84 -17.83
CA LYS A 878 -3.55 25.59 -19.25
C LYS A 878 -4.28 26.61 -20.13
N ASN A 879 -5.54 26.83 -19.85
CA ASN A 879 -6.41 27.75 -20.59
C ASN A 879 -7.41 28.37 -19.62
N LEU A 880 -7.60 29.66 -19.73
CA LEU A 880 -8.56 30.40 -18.91
C LEU A 880 -10.00 29.89 -19.12
N ALA A 881 -10.32 29.49 -20.33
CA ALA A 881 -11.61 28.92 -20.71
C ALA A 881 -11.45 27.47 -21.15
N PHE A 882 -12.38 26.63 -20.78
CA PHE A 882 -12.35 25.17 -21.00
C PHE A 882 -13.75 24.64 -21.32
N SER A 883 -13.84 23.50 -22.00
CA SER A 883 -15.12 22.87 -22.30
C SER A 883 -15.67 22.10 -21.09
N MET A 884 -16.99 21.86 -21.10
CA MET A 884 -17.62 20.99 -20.09
C MET A 884 -17.02 19.58 -20.11
N VAL A 885 -16.68 19.06 -21.28
CA VAL A 885 -16.04 17.75 -21.44
C VAL A 885 -14.66 17.74 -20.79
N ASP A 886 -13.87 18.79 -20.98
CA ASP A 886 -12.56 18.92 -20.33
C ASP A 886 -12.69 18.94 -18.81
N LEU A 887 -13.66 19.67 -18.29
CA LEU A 887 -13.93 19.75 -16.86
C LEU A 887 -14.41 18.40 -16.31
N LEU A 888 -15.30 17.71 -16.99
CA LEU A 888 -15.77 16.38 -16.60
C LEU A 888 -14.63 15.37 -16.56
N THR A 889 -13.79 15.36 -17.58
CA THR A 889 -12.66 14.44 -17.70
C THR A 889 -11.64 14.68 -16.60
N GLU A 890 -11.27 15.94 -16.36
CA GLU A 890 -10.33 16.29 -15.31
C GLU A 890 -10.91 16.00 -13.91
N ALA A 891 -12.17 16.37 -13.67
CA ALA A 891 -12.85 16.12 -12.41
C ALA A 891 -12.99 14.62 -12.13
N LYS A 892 -13.20 13.78 -13.15
CA LYS A 892 -13.27 12.33 -12.98
C LYS A 892 -11.97 11.76 -12.41
N SER A 893 -10.82 12.31 -12.76
CA SER A 893 -9.53 11.90 -12.24
C SER A 893 -9.37 12.20 -10.74
N PHE A 894 -10.07 13.18 -10.21
CA PHE A 894 -10.10 13.56 -8.79
C PHE A 894 -11.29 12.95 -8.03
N ALA A 895 -12.23 12.36 -8.74
CA ALA A 895 -13.46 11.86 -8.13
C ALA A 895 -13.24 10.61 -7.29
N ALA A 896 -13.98 10.54 -6.18
CA ALA A 896 -14.05 9.34 -5.37
C ALA A 896 -14.63 8.16 -6.16
N GLU A 897 -14.28 6.96 -5.75
CA GLU A 897 -14.91 5.74 -6.25
C GLU A 897 -16.43 5.82 -6.07
N GLY A 898 -17.19 5.44 -7.10
CA GLY A 898 -18.64 5.55 -7.09
C GLY A 898 -19.19 6.90 -7.56
N THR A 899 -18.34 7.93 -7.72
CA THR A 899 -18.77 9.21 -8.31
C THR A 899 -18.63 9.16 -9.83
N GLY A 900 -19.75 9.06 -10.52
CA GLY A 900 -19.80 8.94 -11.97
C GLY A 900 -19.92 10.30 -12.69
N PHE A 901 -19.91 10.24 -14.02
CA PHE A 901 -20.10 11.44 -14.85
C PHE A 901 -21.46 12.10 -14.65
N THR A 902 -22.48 11.36 -14.24
CA THR A 902 -23.82 11.90 -13.94
C THR A 902 -23.78 12.84 -12.75
N GLU A 903 -23.14 12.45 -11.66
CA GLU A 903 -22.98 13.27 -10.46
C GLU A 903 -22.09 14.48 -10.72
N LEU A 904 -20.99 14.29 -11.44
CA LEU A 904 -20.10 15.39 -11.83
C LEU A 904 -20.80 16.38 -12.76
N GLY A 905 -21.50 15.90 -13.77
CA GLY A 905 -22.27 16.73 -14.69
C GLY A 905 -23.39 17.49 -13.98
N GLY A 906 -24.07 16.85 -13.05
CA GLY A 906 -25.09 17.48 -12.20
C GLY A 906 -24.52 18.63 -11.36
N GLU A 907 -23.35 18.45 -10.77
CA GLU A 907 -22.68 19.51 -10.00
C GLU A 907 -22.18 20.65 -10.90
N ILE A 908 -21.64 20.36 -12.10
CA ILE A 908 -21.25 21.39 -13.06
C ILE A 908 -22.46 22.22 -13.46
N ASN A 909 -23.59 21.59 -13.79
CA ASN A 909 -24.83 22.30 -14.12
C ASN A 909 -25.36 23.14 -12.94
N ALA A 910 -25.24 22.61 -11.71
CA ALA A 910 -25.58 23.38 -10.52
C ALA A 910 -24.71 24.63 -10.34
N GLN A 911 -23.42 24.51 -10.60
CA GLN A 911 -22.47 25.65 -10.55
C GLN A 911 -22.74 26.67 -11.65
N ILE A 912 -23.09 26.24 -12.85
CA ILE A 912 -23.51 27.15 -13.95
C ILE A 912 -24.78 27.89 -13.54
N LYS A 913 -25.76 27.19 -12.96
CA LYS A 913 -27.01 27.78 -12.50
C LYS A 913 -26.80 28.79 -11.37
N ARG A 914 -25.87 28.52 -10.43
CA ARG A 914 -25.53 29.46 -9.34
C ARG A 914 -24.66 30.62 -9.82
N GLY A 915 -24.08 30.56 -11.02
CA GLY A 915 -23.15 31.53 -11.54
C GLY A 915 -21.70 31.37 -11.07
N ASP A 916 -21.33 30.23 -10.48
CA ASP A 916 -19.95 29.92 -10.12
C ASP A 916 -19.10 29.57 -11.34
N LEU A 917 -19.72 29.03 -12.37
CA LEU A 917 -19.19 28.84 -13.71
C LEU A 917 -19.98 29.64 -14.70
N LEU A 918 -19.30 30.34 -15.62
CA LEU A 918 -19.89 31.21 -16.60
C LEU A 918 -19.55 30.75 -18.01
N TYR A 919 -20.51 30.84 -18.95
CA TYR A 919 -20.22 30.66 -20.36
C TYR A 919 -19.48 31.85 -20.93
N VAL A 920 -18.46 31.56 -21.75
CA VAL A 920 -17.74 32.61 -22.49
C VAL A 920 -18.53 32.96 -23.76
N ASP A 921 -19.00 34.18 -23.82
CA ASP A 921 -19.68 34.72 -25.01
C ASP A 921 -18.71 35.49 -25.87
N VAL A 922 -18.73 35.23 -27.18
CA VAL A 922 -18.02 36.05 -28.16
C VAL A 922 -18.91 37.24 -28.56
N ALA A 923 -18.34 38.40 -28.64
CA ALA A 923 -19.02 39.70 -28.86
C ALA A 923 -19.95 39.81 -30.11
N LYS A 924 -20.27 38.75 -30.82
CA LYS A 924 -21.14 38.65 -31.98
C LYS A 924 -22.22 37.58 -31.94
N GLY A 925 -22.68 37.19 -30.75
CA GLY A 925 -23.92 36.43 -30.64
C GLY A 925 -23.80 34.90 -30.79
N TYR A 926 -22.60 34.33 -30.90
CA TYR A 926 -22.39 32.87 -30.90
C TYR A 926 -21.68 32.44 -29.64
N GLY A 927 -22.34 31.64 -28.80
CA GLY A 927 -21.72 31.00 -27.66
C GLY A 927 -20.61 30.04 -28.09
N THR A 928 -19.46 30.08 -27.43
CA THR A 928 -18.33 29.16 -27.70
C THR A 928 -18.52 27.78 -27.08
N GLY A 929 -19.50 27.66 -26.18
CA GLY A 929 -19.62 26.44 -25.32
C GLY A 929 -18.51 26.29 -24.28
N LEU A 930 -17.62 27.24 -24.16
CA LEU A 930 -16.54 27.27 -23.20
C LEU A 930 -17.00 27.86 -21.87
N LEU A 931 -16.43 27.35 -20.79
CA LEU A 931 -16.70 27.80 -19.43
C LEU A 931 -15.47 28.51 -18.84
N VAL A 932 -15.72 29.44 -17.94
CA VAL A 932 -14.72 30.12 -17.11
C VAL A 932 -15.25 30.14 -15.66
N SER A 933 -14.41 30.02 -14.68
CA SER A 933 -14.84 30.19 -13.30
C SER A 933 -15.15 31.67 -13.01
N ARG A 934 -16.18 31.91 -12.19
CA ARG A 934 -16.48 33.27 -11.72
C ARG A 934 -15.29 33.89 -10.98
N ALA A 935 -14.58 33.09 -10.19
CA ALA A 935 -13.41 33.52 -9.44
C ALA A 935 -12.31 34.05 -10.36
N SER A 936 -12.01 33.36 -11.47
CA SER A 936 -11.06 33.84 -12.49
C SER A 936 -11.54 35.08 -13.21
N TYR A 937 -12.81 35.12 -13.54
CA TYR A 937 -13.43 36.29 -14.18
C TYR A 937 -13.37 37.54 -13.30
N GLU A 938 -13.72 37.42 -12.02
CA GLU A 938 -13.65 38.53 -11.06
C GLU A 938 -12.21 38.95 -10.75
N ALA A 939 -11.27 38.01 -10.70
CA ALA A 939 -9.85 38.30 -10.53
C ALA A 939 -9.31 39.11 -11.72
N GLU A 940 -9.67 38.76 -12.94
CA GLU A 940 -9.27 39.46 -14.13
C GLU A 940 -9.87 40.89 -14.16
N LYS A 941 -11.14 41.05 -13.81
CA LYS A 941 -11.79 42.37 -13.64
C LYS A 941 -11.08 43.20 -12.56
N SER A 942 -10.72 42.61 -11.47
CA SER A 942 -10.01 43.27 -10.37
C SER A 942 -8.62 43.76 -10.80
N ILE A 943 -7.89 42.95 -11.58
CA ILE A 943 -6.60 43.34 -12.15
C ILE A 943 -6.76 44.56 -13.06
N LEU A 944 -7.72 44.49 -13.99
CA LEU A 944 -8.00 45.62 -14.90
C LEU A 944 -8.37 46.89 -14.14
N ARG A 945 -9.21 46.77 -13.10
CA ARG A 945 -9.58 47.90 -12.25
C ARG A 945 -8.37 48.49 -11.53
N HIS A 946 -7.50 47.67 -10.96
CA HIS A 946 -6.28 48.11 -10.30
C HIS A 946 -5.31 48.80 -11.27
N ILE A 947 -5.19 48.31 -12.50
CA ILE A 947 -4.37 48.93 -13.53
C ILE A 947 -4.92 50.31 -13.87
N LEU A 948 -6.23 50.41 -14.05
CA LEU A 948 -6.89 51.72 -14.38
C LEU A 948 -6.78 52.71 -13.21
N GLU A 949 -7.02 52.24 -11.97
CA GLU A 949 -6.92 53.09 -10.77
C GLU A 949 -5.47 53.48 -10.44
N GLY A 950 -4.51 52.63 -10.77
CA GLY A 950 -3.08 52.86 -10.55
C GLY A 950 -2.44 53.75 -11.61
N LYS A 951 -3.10 53.97 -12.75
CA LYS A 951 -2.57 54.78 -13.79
C LYS A 951 -2.54 56.27 -13.36
N GLU A 952 -1.32 56.83 -13.33
CA GLU A 952 -1.06 58.22 -12.86
C GLU A 952 -1.39 58.47 -11.38
N ALA A 953 -1.62 57.44 -10.57
CA ALA A 953 -2.00 57.57 -9.16
C ALA A 953 -0.86 58.04 -8.26
N VAL A 954 0.40 57.85 -8.64
CA VAL A 954 1.58 58.21 -7.89
C VAL A 954 2.53 59.06 -8.74
N THR A 955 3.21 59.97 -8.10
CA THR A 955 4.25 60.77 -8.78
C THR A 955 5.49 59.88 -8.98
N PRO A 956 6.01 59.77 -10.21
CA PRO A 956 7.21 59.00 -10.46
C PRO A 956 8.38 59.47 -9.62
N LEU A 957 9.12 58.49 -9.08
CA LEU A 957 10.35 58.79 -8.33
C LEU A 957 11.47 59.37 -9.19
N MET A 958 11.39 59.14 -10.52
CA MET A 958 12.32 59.61 -11.54
C MET A 958 11.59 59.98 -12.82
N GLU A 959 12.02 60.99 -13.51
CA GLU A 959 11.48 61.37 -14.83
C GLU A 959 11.85 60.37 -15.94
N ARG A 960 12.96 59.63 -15.78
CA ARG A 960 13.42 58.55 -16.66
C ARG A 960 14.02 57.44 -15.84
N VAL A 961 13.64 56.21 -16.20
CA VAL A 961 14.28 55.04 -15.63
C VAL A 961 15.68 54.90 -16.26
N PRO A 962 16.73 54.75 -15.44
CA PRO A 962 18.08 54.45 -15.97
C PRO A 962 18.06 53.18 -16.80
N GLY A 963 18.80 53.18 -17.95
CA GLY A 963 18.80 52.04 -18.86
C GLY A 963 19.28 50.74 -18.23
N GLU A 964 20.08 50.79 -17.20
CA GLU A 964 20.56 49.63 -16.42
C GLU A 964 19.48 48.93 -15.59
N LEU A 965 18.37 49.62 -15.31
CA LEU A 965 17.20 49.03 -14.59
C LEU A 965 16.15 48.44 -15.55
N MET A 966 16.31 48.62 -16.87
CA MET A 966 15.41 48.05 -17.86
C MET A 966 15.86 46.68 -18.38
N GLU A 967 17.08 46.24 -18.03
CA GLU A 967 17.63 44.92 -18.42
C GLU A 967 17.52 43.84 -17.34
N THR A 968 16.95 44.14 -16.18
CA THR A 968 16.58 43.20 -15.15
C THR A 968 15.06 42.96 -15.13
#